data_ccfdd80a3fd2509242a74883dd04ec01
#
_entry.id   ccfdd80a3fd2509242a74883dd04ec01
#
_cell.length_a   1.000
_cell.length_b   1.000
_cell.length_c   1.000
_cell.angle_alpha   90.00
_cell.angle_beta   90.00
_cell.angle_gamma   90.00
#
_symmetry.space_group_name_H-M   'P 1'
#
loop_
_entity.id
_entity.type
_entity.pdbx_description
1 polymer ?
#
loop_
_entity_poly.entity_id
_entity_poly.type
_entity_poly.pdbx_seq_one_letter_code
_entity_poly.pdbx_strand_id
1 'polypeptide(L)'
;NSAQVAEPSRILVSVPGVQIQQQTANSLNIEMRAGSGVFGTSTYIMRDNRGLITPAAGTFFSFQQGLSNLDLASVEVVRGAAGVLYGPGVTSGVVHFRSKSPIDYTGNAISMWAGELNTIGSEIRIARANDDKTFGWKINARLNSGDDFTYDNEAELAPKVGGINSIIRQPIISNNYVDVAATAANGAVLYDFSGGNALIDTYSNIAFDTNLEWRPNEDTNYQVSAGLTNGGGLFFQDLGIGYADGSTYWGQVQATMGNWYAQAFIDHNDGGGIDNPTFLYGTGLRQVAKRTTMEAQIQYNFDMPWLFDSEWTVGYDYRNTDSDSEYTLWGRNEDTDDYITNGLYGQGTLKLAEKMDFVIAGRYDQASFISAGEFAPRAALVYKPSEKTTWRLAYNKALSGPSALQMYIDFPVNAPAPGVLDAWLSGQSTAQRFADPSNQVIDLAGLPVDIPVSAAANGLPLAIPYASVASLSLAGLYAQAPALEPLLTPFFASYAGPSGGTGVLAPYDLFEPTQTTGNRNTRTGRFSSVENFELGVTTVIGEKLRLSADIYSYVNTGFTNFSAIGDAYALVGSDVPGDLGAAVAADATAYVTGAITAVTTQTYQGLAAQFGLPFSVVASGALAAQGVPSLEASIAGGIAQTVGGINSAFQAGGIGFEGLLGPLYGAIGAVESDRVPQGDGITHITTGYITQGDAQRSHYGGDVSLDYFASPIVRLWANTSWLSQNEWIPGEDNDDDLINTSYLNAPMWKYRLGMDYTPLTGINFSVSFQHDDKFRSVQGQWNGMVQTKNLIDASVGYRFSPNVRLDISATNLTDSPYKTYP
;
A
#
# COMPACT_ATOMS: atom_id res chain seq x y z
N ASN A 1 -12.10 -6.46 29.61
CA ASN A 1 -11.94 -5.29 28.75
C ASN A 1 -13.26 -4.98 28.06
N SER A 2 -13.99 -4.06 28.67
CA SER A 2 -15.31 -3.66 28.21
C SER A 2 -15.28 -2.63 27.09
N ALA A 3 -14.17 -1.99 26.88
CA ALA A 3 -14.12 -0.75 26.10
C ALA A 3 -14.06 -0.93 24.58
N GLN A 4 -14.05 -2.17 24.03
CA GLN A 4 -13.74 -2.32 22.59
C GLN A 4 -14.44 -3.53 21.96
N VAL A 5 -15.74 -3.56 22.11
CA VAL A 5 -16.55 -4.67 21.62
C VAL A 5 -16.63 -4.71 20.10
N ALA A 6 -16.59 -3.55 19.46
CA ALA A 6 -16.70 -3.44 18.00
C ALA A 6 -15.45 -3.98 17.28
N GLU A 7 -14.24 -3.79 17.85
CA GLU A 7 -12.98 -4.29 17.25
C GLU A 7 -12.10 -4.96 18.33
N PRO A 8 -12.18 -6.30 18.46
CA PRO A 8 -11.46 -7.05 19.50
C PRO A 8 -9.93 -6.87 19.48
N SER A 9 -9.32 -6.62 18.33
CA SER A 9 -7.87 -6.46 18.18
C SER A 9 -7.32 -5.25 18.93
N ARG A 10 -8.15 -4.25 19.23
CA ARG A 10 -7.73 -3.05 19.98
C ARG A 10 -7.27 -3.33 21.42
N ILE A 11 -7.56 -4.50 21.97
CA ILE A 11 -7.01 -4.93 23.26
C ILE A 11 -5.47 -4.85 23.29
N LEU A 12 -4.85 -4.97 22.14
CA LEU A 12 -3.40 -4.92 21.96
C LEU A 12 -2.78 -3.53 22.17
N VAL A 13 -3.58 -2.46 22.21
CA VAL A 13 -3.08 -1.09 22.48
C VAL A 13 -2.31 -1.01 23.79
N SER A 14 -2.69 -1.82 24.80
CA SER A 14 -2.02 -1.86 26.10
C SER A 14 -0.76 -2.74 26.14
N VAL A 15 -0.38 -3.38 25.05
CA VAL A 15 0.80 -4.24 24.99
C VAL A 15 2.03 -3.42 24.61
N PRO A 16 3.14 -3.47 25.37
CA PRO A 16 4.35 -2.74 25.04
C PRO A 16 4.94 -3.23 23.72
N GLY A 17 5.51 -2.34 22.92
CA GLY A 17 6.08 -2.64 21.62
C GLY A 17 5.04 -2.72 20.50
N VAL A 18 3.76 -2.89 20.80
CA VAL A 18 2.70 -2.95 19.79
C VAL A 18 2.28 -1.56 19.34
N GLN A 19 2.06 -1.41 18.05
CA GLN A 19 1.47 -0.25 17.42
C GLN A 19 0.21 -0.67 16.69
N ILE A 20 -0.90 0.00 16.99
CA ILE A 20 -2.14 -0.13 16.25
C ILE A 20 -2.33 1.14 15.44
N GLN A 21 -2.42 0.99 14.15
CA GLN A 21 -2.73 2.07 13.22
C GLN A 21 -4.14 1.90 12.72
N GLN A 22 -5.03 2.74 13.22
CA GLN A 22 -6.41 2.80 12.77
C GLN A 22 -6.42 3.45 11.39
N GLN A 23 -6.82 2.73 10.38
CA GLN A 23 -6.95 3.25 9.01
C GLN A 23 -8.34 3.88 8.81
N THR A 24 -9.37 3.14 9.15
CA THR A 24 -10.77 3.51 9.00
C THR A 24 -11.53 3.14 10.27
N ALA A 25 -12.80 3.44 10.37
CA ALA A 25 -13.60 3.04 11.53
C ALA A 25 -13.60 1.51 11.74
N ASN A 26 -13.43 0.75 10.66
CA ASN A 26 -13.54 -0.72 10.63
C ASN A 26 -12.22 -1.44 10.24
N SER A 27 -11.17 -0.72 9.94
CA SER A 27 -9.89 -1.29 9.51
C SER A 27 -8.72 -0.78 10.33
N LEU A 28 -7.83 -1.67 10.73
CA LEU A 28 -6.61 -1.36 11.45
C LEU A 28 -5.46 -2.31 11.08
N ASN A 29 -4.24 -1.81 11.23
CA ASN A 29 -3.01 -2.60 11.18
C ASN A 29 -2.42 -2.80 12.57
N ILE A 30 -1.78 -3.95 12.76
CA ILE A 30 -1.10 -4.33 14.01
C ILE A 30 0.37 -4.62 13.68
N GLU A 31 1.26 -3.84 14.28
CA GLU A 31 2.70 -4.02 14.11
C GLU A 31 3.43 -3.99 15.44
N MET A 32 4.60 -4.61 15.50
CA MET A 32 5.43 -4.66 16.69
C MET A 32 6.86 -4.26 16.36
N ARG A 33 7.48 -3.38 17.17
CA ARG A 33 8.93 -3.04 17.13
C ARG A 33 9.50 -2.60 15.79
N ALA A 34 8.90 -3.04 14.69
CA ALA A 34 9.14 -2.56 13.33
C ALA A 34 8.08 -1.52 13.01
N GLY A 35 8.35 -0.70 12.05
CA GLY A 35 7.37 0.23 11.56
C GLY A 35 6.36 -0.46 10.65
N SER A 36 5.23 0.17 10.50
CA SER A 36 4.21 -0.31 9.61
C SER A 36 4.13 0.53 8.35
N GLY A 37 3.88 -0.15 7.28
CA GLY A 37 3.30 0.44 6.10
C GLY A 37 1.77 0.44 6.15
N VAL A 38 1.14 0.91 5.08
CA VAL A 38 -0.31 0.74 4.89
C VAL A 38 -0.68 -0.74 4.84
N PHE A 39 0.24 -1.60 4.40
CA PHE A 39 0.15 -3.05 4.54
C PHE A 39 1.11 -3.50 5.66
N GLY A 40 0.54 -3.94 6.79
CA GLY A 40 1.33 -4.51 7.89
C GLY A 40 1.80 -5.92 7.52
N THR A 41 3.10 -6.13 7.40
CA THR A 41 3.69 -7.38 6.91
C THR A 41 4.70 -8.02 7.86
N SER A 42 5.05 -7.35 8.96
CA SER A 42 6.13 -7.78 9.85
C SER A 42 5.66 -8.57 11.06
N THR A 43 4.39 -8.41 11.44
CA THR A 43 3.73 -9.09 12.55
C THR A 43 2.80 -10.17 12.02
N TYR A 44 3.03 -11.42 12.44
CA TYR A 44 2.17 -12.54 12.06
C TYR A 44 0.95 -12.63 12.98
N ILE A 45 -0.23 -12.58 12.40
CA ILE A 45 -1.50 -12.62 13.14
C ILE A 45 -2.20 -13.93 12.85
N MET A 46 -2.62 -14.65 13.91
CA MET A 46 -3.27 -15.93 13.78
C MET A 46 -4.42 -16.12 14.77
N ARG A 47 -5.37 -16.97 14.41
CA ARG A 47 -6.45 -17.47 15.29
C ARG A 47 -6.41 -18.99 15.31
N ASP A 48 -6.28 -19.58 16.49
CA ASP A 48 -6.27 -21.05 16.69
C ASP A 48 -5.32 -21.76 15.71
N ASN A 49 -4.09 -21.24 15.57
CA ASN A 49 -3.03 -21.68 14.66
C ASN A 49 -3.32 -21.46 13.15
N ARG A 50 -4.43 -20.90 12.75
CA ARG A 50 -4.69 -20.48 11.37
C ARG A 50 -4.17 -19.04 11.16
N GLY A 51 -3.33 -18.84 10.16
CA GLY A 51 -2.86 -17.53 9.76
C GLY A 51 -4.02 -16.65 9.25
N LEU A 52 -4.04 -15.39 9.68
CA LEU A 52 -5.05 -14.40 9.27
C LEU A 52 -4.49 -13.36 8.30
N ILE A 53 -3.17 -13.40 8.06
CA ILE A 53 -2.55 -12.57 7.03
C ILE A 53 -2.80 -13.23 5.68
N THR A 54 -3.31 -12.43 4.78
CA THR A 54 -3.54 -12.84 3.40
C THR A 54 -2.21 -12.83 2.64
N PRO A 55 -1.65 -13.97 2.23
CA PRO A 55 -0.39 -13.99 1.47
C PRO A 55 -0.46 -13.18 0.18
N ALA A 56 -1.63 -13.15 -0.47
CA ALA A 56 -1.84 -12.37 -1.67
C ALA A 56 -1.56 -10.87 -1.45
N ALA A 57 -2.12 -10.27 -0.42
CA ALA A 57 -1.91 -8.85 -0.12
C ALA A 57 -0.77 -8.62 0.90
N GLY A 58 -0.35 -9.66 1.62
CA GLY A 58 0.63 -9.54 2.71
C GLY A 58 0.12 -8.75 3.92
N THR A 59 -1.20 -8.63 4.09
CA THR A 59 -1.80 -7.79 5.13
C THR A 59 -2.91 -8.50 5.89
N PHE A 60 -3.26 -7.94 7.04
CA PHE A 60 -4.35 -8.34 7.91
C PHE A 60 -5.56 -7.44 7.69
N PHE A 61 -6.57 -7.94 6.98
CA PHE A 61 -7.84 -7.24 6.88
C PHE A 61 -8.70 -7.54 8.10
N SER A 62 -8.62 -6.69 9.12
CA SER A 62 -9.31 -6.91 10.41
C SER A 62 -10.82 -7.09 10.26
N PHE A 63 -11.44 -6.35 9.35
CA PHE A 63 -12.87 -6.41 9.08
C PHE A 63 -13.34 -7.72 8.44
N GLN A 64 -12.44 -8.52 7.85
CA GLN A 64 -12.77 -9.82 7.25
C GLN A 64 -12.57 -11.02 8.19
N GLN A 65 -12.13 -10.81 9.44
CA GLN A 65 -11.69 -11.93 10.29
C GLN A 65 -12.73 -12.46 11.27
N GLY A 66 -13.79 -11.73 11.53
CA GLY A 66 -14.89 -12.18 12.39
C GLY A 66 -14.49 -12.50 13.84
N LEU A 67 -13.47 -11.82 14.38
CA LEU A 67 -13.04 -12.00 15.75
C LEU A 67 -14.16 -11.65 16.75
N SER A 68 -14.43 -12.51 17.72
CA SER A 68 -15.47 -12.34 18.73
C SER A 68 -14.89 -12.23 20.13
N ASN A 69 -15.25 -11.19 20.87
CA ASN A 69 -14.89 -11.06 22.29
C ASN A 69 -15.52 -12.15 23.17
N LEU A 70 -16.70 -12.62 22.82
CA LEU A 70 -17.38 -13.68 23.59
C LEU A 70 -16.66 -15.02 23.48
N ASP A 71 -16.01 -15.29 22.33
CA ASP A 71 -15.29 -16.54 22.09
C ASP A 71 -13.78 -16.44 22.36
N LEU A 72 -13.27 -15.26 22.68
CA LEU A 72 -11.85 -15.07 22.97
C LEU A 72 -11.49 -15.61 24.37
N ALA A 73 -10.59 -16.59 24.43
CA ALA A 73 -10.03 -17.11 25.67
C ALA A 73 -8.81 -16.31 26.11
N SER A 74 -7.84 -16.12 25.21
CA SER A 74 -6.62 -15.36 25.45
C SER A 74 -6.09 -14.74 24.17
N VAL A 75 -5.24 -13.73 24.32
CA VAL A 75 -4.38 -13.23 23.24
C VAL A 75 -2.94 -13.39 23.69
N GLU A 76 -2.19 -14.17 22.96
CA GLU A 76 -0.78 -14.40 23.19
C GLU A 76 0.02 -13.51 22.25
N VAL A 77 1.00 -12.78 22.81
CA VAL A 77 1.84 -11.87 22.03
C VAL A 77 3.30 -12.28 22.23
N VAL A 78 3.91 -12.75 21.15
CA VAL A 78 5.35 -13.04 21.10
C VAL A 78 6.02 -11.87 20.41
N ARG A 79 6.89 -11.15 21.13
CA ARG A 79 7.63 -10.02 20.58
C ARG A 79 8.99 -10.47 20.09
N GLY A 80 9.45 -9.87 19.00
CA GLY A 80 10.72 -10.21 18.37
C GLY A 80 10.59 -11.20 17.22
N ALA A 81 11.68 -11.38 16.49
CA ALA A 81 11.76 -12.31 15.37
C ALA A 81 11.50 -13.76 15.83
N ALA A 82 10.46 -14.39 15.32
CA ALA A 82 10.01 -15.72 15.73
C ALA A 82 9.79 -16.68 14.55
N GLY A 83 10.45 -16.43 13.42
CA GLY A 83 10.24 -17.15 12.16
C GLY A 83 10.48 -18.66 12.23
N VAL A 84 11.31 -19.16 13.15
CA VAL A 84 11.67 -20.59 13.18
C VAL A 84 10.45 -21.50 13.37
N LEU A 85 9.53 -21.14 14.26
CA LEU A 85 8.34 -21.96 14.53
C LEU A 85 7.10 -21.56 13.70
N TYR A 86 7.05 -20.33 13.23
CA TYR A 86 5.86 -19.77 12.58
C TYR A 86 6.03 -19.53 11.08
N GLY A 87 7.25 -19.72 10.56
CA GLY A 87 7.56 -19.57 9.14
C GLY A 87 7.93 -18.16 8.71
N PRO A 88 8.11 -17.95 7.41
CA PRO A 88 8.44 -16.63 6.84
C PRO A 88 7.36 -15.60 7.11
N GLY A 89 7.77 -14.33 7.24
CA GLY A 89 6.88 -13.20 7.52
C GLY A 89 6.79 -12.83 9.00
N VAL A 90 7.44 -13.58 9.90
CA VAL A 90 7.42 -13.33 11.35
C VAL A 90 8.70 -12.61 11.77
N THR A 91 8.83 -11.36 11.36
CA THR A 91 10.05 -10.59 11.59
C THR A 91 10.01 -9.71 12.83
N SER A 92 8.82 -9.30 13.27
CA SER A 92 8.65 -8.43 14.45
C SER A 92 7.91 -9.08 15.60
N GLY A 93 7.06 -10.06 15.33
CA GLY A 93 6.37 -10.81 16.37
C GLY A 93 5.16 -11.60 15.89
N VAL A 94 4.47 -12.21 16.84
CA VAL A 94 3.23 -12.99 16.62
C VAL A 94 2.13 -12.51 17.53
N VAL A 95 0.93 -12.36 17.00
CA VAL A 95 -0.31 -12.19 17.76
C VAL A 95 -1.18 -13.42 17.54
N HIS A 96 -1.45 -14.16 18.59
CA HIS A 96 -2.25 -15.37 18.54
C HIS A 96 -3.54 -15.19 19.33
N PHE A 97 -4.67 -15.07 18.63
CA PHE A 97 -6.01 -15.08 19.22
C PHE A 97 -6.44 -16.52 19.45
N ARG A 98 -6.61 -16.91 20.70
CA ARG A 98 -7.08 -18.24 21.07
C ARG A 98 -8.54 -18.22 21.44
N SER A 99 -9.33 -19.04 20.77
CA SER A 99 -10.76 -19.15 21.05
C SER A 99 -11.02 -20.08 22.23
N LYS A 100 -12.20 -19.91 22.86
CA LYS A 100 -12.65 -20.77 23.94
C LYS A 100 -12.98 -22.16 23.44
N SER A 101 -12.44 -23.19 24.09
CA SER A 101 -12.85 -24.59 23.85
C SER A 101 -14.35 -24.79 24.14
N PRO A 102 -15.08 -25.49 23.30
CA PRO A 102 -16.49 -25.83 23.61
C PRO A 102 -16.65 -26.76 24.79
N ILE A 103 -15.60 -27.56 25.11
CA ILE A 103 -15.62 -28.52 26.23
C ILE A 103 -15.39 -27.79 27.55
N ASP A 104 -14.42 -26.86 27.59
CA ASP A 104 -14.03 -26.19 28.83
C ASP A 104 -14.90 -24.97 29.14
N TYR A 105 -15.49 -24.35 28.13
CA TYR A 105 -16.31 -23.14 28.25
C TYR A 105 -17.71 -23.34 27.67
N THR A 106 -18.50 -24.20 28.31
CA THR A 106 -19.89 -24.42 27.92
C THR A 106 -20.77 -23.24 28.28
N GLY A 107 -21.94 -23.14 27.64
CA GLY A 107 -22.95 -22.13 27.93
C GLY A 107 -23.34 -21.26 26.73
N ASN A 108 -24.22 -20.32 26.99
CA ASN A 108 -24.66 -19.32 26.01
C ASN A 108 -24.21 -17.94 26.47
N ALA A 109 -23.81 -17.13 25.51
CA ALA A 109 -23.51 -15.72 25.74
C ALA A 109 -24.02 -14.88 24.57
N ILE A 110 -24.50 -13.71 24.88
CA ILE A 110 -24.90 -12.70 23.88
C ILE A 110 -24.32 -11.35 24.30
N SER A 111 -23.84 -10.59 23.34
CA SER A 111 -23.43 -9.20 23.52
C SER A 111 -24.07 -8.33 22.44
N MET A 112 -24.48 -7.13 22.80
CA MET A 112 -25.01 -6.14 21.87
C MET A 112 -24.37 -4.80 22.20
N TRP A 113 -24.12 -3.99 21.19
CA TRP A 113 -23.55 -2.65 21.35
C TRP A 113 -24.14 -1.68 20.34
N ALA A 114 -24.11 -0.43 20.71
CA ALA A 114 -24.37 0.71 19.85
C ALA A 114 -23.42 1.86 20.22
N GLY A 115 -23.06 2.68 19.27
CA GLY A 115 -22.09 3.74 19.50
C GLY A 115 -22.17 4.87 18.48
N GLU A 116 -21.18 5.74 18.52
CA GLU A 116 -20.95 6.79 17.53
C GLU A 116 -20.80 6.21 16.13
N LEU A 117 -20.86 7.05 15.11
CA LEU A 117 -20.84 6.66 13.70
C LEU A 117 -21.93 5.63 13.36
N ASN A 118 -23.10 5.77 13.96
CA ASN A 118 -24.22 4.84 13.80
C ASN A 118 -23.80 3.36 14.00
N THR A 119 -22.72 3.14 14.75
CA THR A 119 -22.22 1.79 15.00
C THR A 119 -23.24 0.97 15.78
N ILE A 120 -23.60 -0.18 15.24
CA ILE A 120 -24.46 -1.17 15.90
C ILE A 120 -23.90 -2.57 15.66
N GLY A 121 -24.01 -3.42 16.67
CA GLY A 121 -23.59 -4.79 16.48
C GLY A 121 -24.09 -5.74 17.54
N SER A 122 -23.91 -7.00 17.27
CA SER A 122 -24.24 -8.08 18.18
C SER A 122 -23.34 -9.29 17.95
N GLU A 123 -23.12 -10.06 18.97
CA GLU A 123 -22.46 -11.37 18.88
C GLU A 123 -23.15 -12.38 19.80
N ILE A 124 -23.17 -13.62 19.36
CA ILE A 124 -23.77 -14.76 20.06
C ILE A 124 -22.76 -15.88 20.08
N ARG A 125 -22.60 -16.52 21.22
CA ARG A 125 -21.84 -17.75 21.39
C ARG A 125 -22.70 -18.79 22.07
N ILE A 126 -22.79 -19.99 21.49
CA ILE A 126 -23.47 -21.16 22.05
C ILE A 126 -22.44 -22.29 22.08
N ALA A 127 -22.22 -22.91 23.25
CA ALA A 127 -21.32 -24.04 23.38
C ALA A 127 -21.91 -25.12 24.27
N ARG A 128 -21.68 -26.35 23.88
CA ARG A 128 -22.15 -27.55 24.58
C ARG A 128 -21.06 -28.60 24.63
N ALA A 129 -21.06 -29.36 25.69
CA ALA A 129 -20.25 -30.55 25.80
C ALA A 129 -21.09 -31.71 26.39
N ASN A 130 -20.68 -32.95 26.16
CA ASN A 130 -21.20 -34.10 26.83
C ASN A 130 -20.76 -34.11 28.31
N ASP A 131 -21.43 -34.95 29.12
CA ASP A 131 -21.17 -35.02 30.58
C ASP A 131 -19.73 -35.47 30.89
N ASP A 132 -19.17 -36.38 30.07
CA ASP A 132 -17.82 -36.88 30.21
C ASP A 132 -16.73 -35.90 29.71
N LYS A 133 -17.14 -34.77 29.18
CA LYS A 133 -16.24 -33.73 28.60
C LYS A 133 -15.26 -34.27 27.54
N THR A 134 -15.69 -35.30 26.83
CA THR A 134 -14.91 -35.90 25.73
C THR A 134 -15.28 -35.34 24.37
N PHE A 135 -16.47 -34.76 24.23
CA PHE A 135 -16.95 -34.15 23.00
C PHE A 135 -17.68 -32.84 23.27
N GLY A 136 -17.37 -31.86 22.48
CA GLY A 136 -18.05 -30.56 22.54
C GLY A 136 -18.18 -29.91 21.16
N TRP A 137 -19.11 -28.98 21.08
CA TRP A 137 -19.31 -28.14 19.90
C TRP A 137 -19.65 -26.71 20.30
N LYS A 138 -19.30 -25.76 19.45
CA LYS A 138 -19.69 -24.36 19.58
C LYS A 138 -20.12 -23.75 18.27
N ILE A 139 -20.95 -22.76 18.35
CA ILE A 139 -21.37 -21.89 17.26
C ILE A 139 -21.19 -20.45 17.72
N ASN A 140 -20.60 -19.63 16.86
CA ASN A 140 -20.50 -18.18 17.02
C ASN A 140 -21.14 -17.48 15.83
N ALA A 141 -21.81 -16.37 16.10
CA ALA A 141 -22.28 -15.45 15.06
C ALA A 141 -22.03 -14.02 15.51
N ARG A 142 -21.65 -13.17 14.58
CA ARG A 142 -21.36 -11.75 14.82
C ARG A 142 -21.91 -10.90 13.67
N LEU A 143 -22.48 -9.77 14.03
CA LEU A 143 -22.85 -8.68 13.12
C LEU A 143 -22.21 -7.39 13.64
N ASN A 144 -21.63 -6.60 12.77
CA ASN A 144 -21.11 -5.27 13.08
C ASN A 144 -21.31 -4.35 11.87
N SER A 145 -21.93 -3.20 12.06
CA SER A 145 -22.16 -2.21 11.01
C SER A 145 -22.07 -0.79 11.57
N GLY A 146 -21.80 0.16 10.72
CA GLY A 146 -21.71 1.57 11.09
C GLY A 146 -21.28 2.43 9.91
N ASP A 147 -21.11 3.73 10.18
CA ASP A 147 -20.52 4.68 9.25
C ASP A 147 -18.99 4.69 9.41
N ASP A 148 -18.29 4.99 8.35
CA ASP A 148 -16.83 5.19 8.40
C ASP A 148 -16.50 6.64 8.79
N PHE A 149 -15.21 6.92 9.01
CA PHE A 149 -14.74 8.27 9.31
C PHE A 149 -15.01 9.23 8.15
N THR A 150 -15.32 10.47 8.48
CA THR A 150 -15.31 11.54 7.49
C THR A 150 -13.86 11.94 7.24
N TYR A 151 -13.38 11.71 6.03
CA TYR A 151 -12.05 12.13 5.62
C TYR A 151 -12.10 13.58 5.16
N ASP A 152 -11.36 14.48 5.83
CA ASP A 152 -11.30 15.92 5.52
C ASP A 152 -10.72 16.23 4.14
N ASN A 153 -10.39 15.21 3.37
CA ASN A 153 -9.64 15.35 2.14
C ASN A 153 -10.52 15.14 0.90
N GLU A 154 -11.59 15.92 0.79
CA GLU A 154 -12.34 16.02 -0.48
C GLU A 154 -11.41 16.33 -1.65
N ALA A 155 -10.32 17.09 -1.43
CA ALA A 155 -9.32 17.41 -2.43
C ALA A 155 -8.48 16.21 -2.88
N GLU A 156 -8.28 15.18 -2.04
CA GLU A 156 -7.61 13.95 -2.47
C GLU A 156 -8.54 12.95 -3.15
N LEU A 157 -9.82 13.04 -2.89
CA LEU A 157 -10.81 12.12 -3.45
C LEU A 157 -11.48 12.69 -4.72
N ALA A 158 -11.76 13.98 -4.75
CA ALA A 158 -12.40 14.62 -5.90
C ALA A 158 -11.54 14.61 -7.18
N PRO A 159 -10.23 14.92 -7.15
CA PRO A 159 -9.37 14.80 -8.33
C PRO A 159 -9.17 13.36 -8.78
N LYS A 160 -9.10 12.41 -7.85
CA LYS A 160 -8.97 10.98 -8.17
C LYS A 160 -10.23 10.47 -8.86
N VAL A 161 -11.41 10.80 -8.36
CA VAL A 161 -12.67 10.43 -9.01
C VAL A 161 -12.77 11.02 -10.42
N GLY A 162 -12.39 12.27 -10.63
CA GLY A 162 -12.38 12.89 -11.96
C GLY A 162 -11.28 12.33 -12.88
N GLY A 163 -10.08 12.14 -12.35
CA GLY A 163 -8.94 11.55 -13.06
C GLY A 163 -9.16 10.07 -13.40
N ILE A 164 -9.68 9.32 -12.47
CA ILE A 164 -10.03 7.92 -12.60
C ILE A 164 -11.06 7.68 -13.70
N ASN A 165 -12.09 8.49 -13.79
CA ASN A 165 -13.05 8.38 -14.88
C ASN A 165 -12.42 8.56 -16.27
N SER A 166 -11.31 9.26 -16.38
CA SER A 166 -10.55 9.36 -17.64
C SER A 166 -9.72 8.10 -17.92
N ILE A 167 -9.19 7.46 -16.87
CA ILE A 167 -8.39 6.23 -16.99
C ILE A 167 -9.25 5.03 -17.38
N ILE A 168 -10.41 4.89 -16.77
CA ILE A 168 -11.30 3.74 -16.93
C ILE A 168 -11.90 3.63 -18.34
N ARG A 169 -11.97 4.71 -19.06
CA ARG A 169 -12.46 4.74 -20.45
C ARG A 169 -11.42 4.31 -21.46
N GLN A 170 -10.17 4.10 -21.02
CA GLN A 170 -9.11 3.62 -21.88
C GLN A 170 -9.14 2.09 -21.87
N PRO A 171 -9.10 1.42 -23.02
CA PRO A 171 -8.90 -0.01 -23.02
C PRO A 171 -7.55 -0.32 -22.40
N ILE A 172 -7.54 -1.19 -21.39
CA ILE A 172 -6.31 -1.77 -20.87
C ILE A 172 -5.79 -2.71 -21.94
N ILE A 173 -4.89 -2.23 -22.78
CA ILE A 173 -4.41 -2.99 -23.90
C ILE A 173 -3.01 -3.47 -23.57
N SER A 174 -2.89 -4.67 -23.08
CA SER A 174 -1.72 -5.51 -23.25
C SER A 174 -2.15 -6.80 -23.94
N ASN A 175 -1.25 -7.49 -24.59
CA ASN A 175 -1.56 -8.73 -25.31
C ASN A 175 -2.25 -9.79 -24.42
N ASN A 176 -2.10 -9.70 -23.12
CA ASN A 176 -2.69 -10.61 -22.13
C ASN A 176 -4.02 -10.11 -21.56
N TYR A 177 -4.41 -8.86 -21.85
CA TYR A 177 -5.63 -8.24 -21.34
C TYR A 177 -6.70 -8.01 -22.40
N VAL A 178 -6.56 -8.62 -23.57
CA VAL A 178 -7.48 -8.40 -24.70
C VAL A 178 -8.93 -8.66 -24.30
N ASP A 179 -9.17 -9.70 -23.51
CA ASP A 179 -10.52 -10.03 -23.06
C ASP A 179 -11.07 -9.01 -22.05
N VAL A 180 -10.23 -8.53 -21.14
CA VAL A 180 -10.57 -7.48 -20.16
C VAL A 180 -10.81 -6.15 -20.88
N ALA A 181 -9.94 -5.81 -21.83
CA ALA A 181 -10.10 -4.62 -22.66
C ALA A 181 -11.35 -4.69 -23.55
N ALA A 182 -11.65 -5.86 -24.12
CA ALA A 182 -12.87 -6.06 -24.90
C ALA A 182 -14.12 -5.88 -24.04
N THR A 183 -14.11 -6.36 -22.81
CA THR A 183 -15.20 -6.19 -21.84
C THR A 183 -15.34 -4.71 -21.46
N ALA A 184 -14.23 -4.01 -21.18
CA ALA A 184 -14.24 -2.58 -20.93
C ALA A 184 -14.67 -1.76 -22.17
N ALA A 185 -14.20 -2.14 -23.37
CA ALA A 185 -14.59 -1.51 -24.64
C ALA A 185 -16.06 -1.73 -24.99
N ASN A 186 -16.64 -2.85 -24.57
CA ASN A 186 -18.04 -3.15 -24.74
C ASN A 186 -18.97 -2.41 -23.76
N GLY A 187 -18.46 -1.48 -22.97
CA GLY A 187 -19.22 -0.70 -22.01
C GLY A 187 -19.52 -1.43 -20.70
N ALA A 188 -18.94 -2.61 -20.48
CA ALA A 188 -18.86 -3.18 -19.16
C ALA A 188 -17.93 -2.29 -18.35
N VAL A 189 -18.49 -1.51 -17.44
CA VAL A 189 -17.75 -0.60 -16.59
C VAL A 189 -17.07 -1.47 -15.55
N LEU A 190 -15.78 -1.77 -15.74
CA LEU A 190 -14.95 -2.36 -14.69
C LEU A 190 -15.04 -1.51 -13.40
N TYR A 191 -15.62 -0.33 -13.53
CA TYR A 191 -15.63 0.66 -12.53
C TYR A 191 -16.71 1.71 -12.78
N ASP A 192 -17.71 1.82 -11.93
CA ASP A 192 -18.74 2.84 -12.02
C ASP A 192 -18.74 3.76 -10.79
N PHE A 193 -18.05 4.88 -10.90
CA PHE A 193 -18.29 6.04 -10.06
C PHE A 193 -19.27 7.04 -10.71
N SER A 194 -19.94 6.66 -11.80
CA SER A 194 -20.89 7.54 -12.47
C SER A 194 -22.11 7.88 -11.62
N GLY A 195 -22.34 7.11 -10.55
CA GLY A 195 -23.32 7.44 -9.51
C GLY A 195 -22.95 8.66 -8.66
N GLY A 196 -21.91 9.39 -9.04
CA GLY A 196 -21.51 10.63 -8.37
C GLY A 196 -21.36 10.41 -6.87
N ASN A 197 -20.22 10.07 -6.44
CA ASN A 197 -19.82 10.38 -5.10
C ASN A 197 -20.00 9.51 -3.97
N ALA A 198 -20.56 8.48 -4.00
CA ALA A 198 -20.59 7.76 -2.76
C ALA A 198 -19.22 7.13 -2.55
N LEU A 199 -18.32 7.86 -1.89
CA LEU A 199 -17.45 7.26 -0.94
C LEU A 199 -18.28 6.21 -0.24
N ILE A 200 -17.79 4.98 -0.18
CA ILE A 200 -18.39 3.98 0.67
C ILE A 200 -18.12 4.46 2.08
N ASP A 201 -19.08 5.16 2.64
CA ASP A 201 -19.01 5.78 3.96
C ASP A 201 -19.59 4.89 5.06
N THR A 202 -19.98 3.68 4.71
CA THR A 202 -20.58 2.70 5.61
C THR A 202 -19.91 1.34 5.50
N TYR A 203 -19.94 0.57 6.55
CA TYR A 203 -19.50 -0.82 6.56
C TYR A 203 -20.55 -1.75 7.18
N SER A 204 -20.58 -2.99 6.74
CA SER A 204 -21.39 -4.05 7.34
C SER A 204 -20.67 -5.38 7.23
N ASN A 205 -20.45 -6.04 8.37
CA ASN A 205 -19.72 -7.30 8.44
C ASN A 205 -20.52 -8.33 9.21
N ILE A 206 -20.67 -9.50 8.63
CA ILE A 206 -21.30 -10.67 9.23
C ILE A 206 -20.25 -11.77 9.32
N ALA A 207 -20.15 -12.43 10.46
CA ALA A 207 -19.31 -13.60 10.64
C ALA A 207 -20.07 -14.72 11.32
N PHE A 208 -19.77 -15.92 10.90
CA PHE A 208 -20.27 -17.17 11.50
C PHE A 208 -19.12 -18.16 11.55
N ASP A 209 -18.94 -18.82 12.69
CA ASP A 209 -18.01 -19.94 12.81
C ASP A 209 -18.52 -21.02 13.76
N THR A 210 -18.01 -22.23 13.56
CA THR A 210 -18.29 -23.41 14.38
C THR A 210 -17.01 -24.18 14.65
N ASN A 211 -16.98 -24.87 15.79
CA ASN A 211 -15.92 -25.79 16.15
C ASN A 211 -16.51 -27.04 16.79
N LEU A 212 -16.03 -28.20 16.36
CA LEU A 212 -16.25 -29.49 16.96
C LEU A 212 -14.94 -29.93 17.59
N GLU A 213 -14.96 -30.36 18.84
CA GLU A 213 -13.80 -30.83 19.59
C GLU A 213 -14.07 -32.20 20.19
N TRP A 214 -13.13 -33.14 19.96
CA TRP A 214 -13.24 -34.47 20.48
C TRP A 214 -11.94 -34.88 21.20
N ARG A 215 -12.02 -35.17 22.49
CA ARG A 215 -10.93 -35.59 23.37
C ARG A 215 -11.21 -37.01 23.87
N PRO A 216 -10.89 -38.08 23.11
CA PRO A 216 -11.13 -39.46 23.51
C PRO A 216 -10.34 -39.89 24.75
N ASN A 217 -9.20 -39.22 24.99
CA ASN A 217 -8.35 -39.43 26.18
C ASN A 217 -7.51 -38.14 26.42
N GLU A 218 -6.67 -38.13 27.46
CA GLU A 218 -5.87 -36.97 27.87
C GLU A 218 -4.81 -36.57 26.83
N ASP A 219 -4.29 -37.54 26.05
CA ASP A 219 -3.21 -37.34 25.08
C ASP A 219 -3.72 -37.09 23.65
N THR A 220 -5.03 -37.10 23.44
CA THR A 220 -5.60 -37.03 22.11
C THR A 220 -6.70 -35.98 22.02
N ASN A 221 -6.53 -35.05 21.08
CA ASN A 221 -7.50 -33.98 20.79
C ASN A 221 -7.66 -33.81 19.30
N TYR A 222 -8.88 -33.90 18.80
CA TYR A 222 -9.24 -33.60 17.41
C TYR A 222 -10.16 -32.40 17.38
N GLN A 223 -9.90 -31.49 16.47
CA GLN A 223 -10.75 -30.33 16.25
C GLN A 223 -11.07 -30.17 14.77
N VAL A 224 -12.31 -29.86 14.48
CA VAL A 224 -12.77 -29.48 13.16
C VAL A 224 -13.50 -28.14 13.29
N SER A 225 -13.02 -27.15 12.56
CA SER A 225 -13.58 -25.82 12.59
C SER A 225 -13.91 -25.34 11.17
N ALA A 226 -14.94 -24.56 11.04
CA ALA A 226 -15.29 -23.91 9.79
C ALA A 226 -15.96 -22.57 10.06
N GLY A 227 -15.88 -21.66 9.13
CA GLY A 227 -16.54 -20.38 9.24
C GLY A 227 -16.65 -19.64 7.92
N LEU A 228 -17.43 -18.60 7.98
CA LEU A 228 -17.57 -17.64 6.90
C LEU A 228 -17.59 -16.21 7.47
N THR A 229 -17.08 -15.30 6.69
CA THR A 229 -17.29 -13.86 6.89
C THR A 229 -17.75 -13.26 5.58
N ASN A 230 -18.68 -12.31 5.66
CA ASN A 230 -19.09 -11.51 4.53
C ASN A 230 -19.10 -10.06 4.96
N GLY A 231 -18.51 -9.20 4.15
CA GLY A 231 -18.50 -7.77 4.39
C GLY A 231 -17.30 -7.07 3.79
N GLY A 232 -17.42 -5.77 3.78
CA GLY A 232 -16.42 -4.90 3.19
C GLY A 232 -15.97 -3.80 4.12
N GLY A 233 -14.88 -3.19 3.74
CA GLY A 233 -14.32 -2.04 4.43
C GLY A 233 -13.31 -1.29 3.58
N LEU A 234 -13.18 -0.02 3.88
CA LEU A 234 -12.11 0.82 3.38
C LEU A 234 -10.79 0.41 4.03
N PHE A 235 -9.72 0.55 3.29
CA PHE A 235 -8.37 0.36 3.80
C PHE A 235 -7.38 1.21 3.00
N PHE A 236 -6.23 1.49 3.59
CA PHE A 236 -5.21 2.31 2.95
C PHE A 236 -4.29 1.44 2.11
N GLN A 237 -3.90 1.95 0.96
CA GLN A 237 -2.97 1.37 0.00
C GLN A 237 -1.88 2.38 -0.35
N ASP A 238 -0.80 1.94 -0.99
CA ASP A 238 0.30 2.83 -1.42
C ASP A 238 -0.19 3.97 -2.35
N LEU A 239 -1.23 3.73 -3.13
CA LEU A 239 -1.78 4.68 -4.10
C LEU A 239 -3.15 5.26 -3.68
N GLY A 240 -3.52 5.18 -2.42
CA GLY A 240 -4.73 5.81 -1.91
C GLY A 240 -5.60 4.94 -1.03
N ILE A 241 -6.85 5.34 -0.88
CA ILE A 241 -7.84 4.58 -0.14
C ILE A 241 -8.50 3.60 -1.09
N GLY A 242 -8.46 2.32 -0.72
CA GLY A 242 -9.13 1.24 -1.42
C GLY A 242 -10.32 0.72 -0.64
N TYR A 243 -11.07 -0.17 -1.28
CA TYR A 243 -12.18 -0.89 -0.66
C TYR A 243 -12.10 -2.36 -1.05
N ALA A 244 -12.28 -3.24 -0.07
CA ALA A 244 -12.42 -4.67 -0.33
C ALA A 244 -13.76 -5.13 0.21
N ASP A 245 -14.48 -5.89 -0.59
CA ASP A 245 -15.73 -6.54 -0.25
C ASP A 245 -15.64 -8.03 -0.58
N GLY A 246 -16.62 -8.78 -0.13
CA GLY A 246 -16.73 -10.19 -0.50
C GLY A 246 -16.84 -11.12 0.70
N SER A 247 -16.93 -12.40 0.36
CA SER A 247 -17.07 -13.48 1.32
C SER A 247 -15.76 -14.23 1.48
N THR A 248 -15.43 -14.55 2.73
CA THR A 248 -14.34 -15.47 3.04
C THR A 248 -14.91 -16.72 3.67
N TYR A 249 -14.53 -17.87 3.15
CA TYR A 249 -14.92 -19.20 3.66
C TYR A 249 -13.66 -19.93 4.10
N TRP A 250 -13.69 -20.51 5.27
CA TRP A 250 -12.54 -21.27 5.75
C TRP A 250 -12.94 -22.55 6.46
N GLY A 251 -12.06 -23.54 6.39
CA GLY A 251 -12.17 -24.80 7.10
C GLY A 251 -10.82 -25.22 7.66
N GLN A 252 -10.80 -25.83 8.84
CA GLN A 252 -9.59 -26.24 9.51
C GLN A 252 -9.79 -27.55 10.23
N VAL A 253 -8.79 -28.42 10.16
CA VAL A 253 -8.69 -29.65 10.96
C VAL A 253 -7.40 -29.61 11.76
N GLN A 254 -7.46 -30.03 13.02
CA GLN A 254 -6.31 -30.13 13.91
C GLN A 254 -6.37 -31.44 14.67
N ALA A 255 -5.23 -32.07 14.89
CA ALA A 255 -5.07 -33.30 15.65
C ALA A 255 -3.83 -33.25 16.53
N THR A 256 -4.01 -33.55 17.81
CA THR A 256 -2.93 -33.87 18.73
C THR A 256 -3.09 -35.34 19.11
N MET A 257 -2.04 -36.15 18.95
CA MET A 257 -2.04 -37.57 19.22
C MET A 257 -0.72 -37.95 19.89
N GLY A 258 -0.71 -37.97 21.24
CA GLY A 258 0.53 -38.14 22.00
C GLY A 258 1.54 -37.05 21.61
N ASN A 259 2.65 -37.46 21.04
CA ASN A 259 3.75 -36.57 20.63
C ASN A 259 3.56 -35.90 19.25
N TRP A 260 2.53 -36.28 18.52
CA TRP A 260 2.24 -35.73 17.20
C TRP A 260 1.25 -34.59 17.27
N TYR A 261 1.52 -33.54 16.50
CA TYR A 261 0.56 -32.48 16.14
C TYR A 261 0.48 -32.38 14.62
N ALA A 262 -0.72 -32.28 14.10
CA ALA A 262 -0.96 -32.04 12.70
C ALA A 262 -2.13 -31.04 12.53
N GLN A 263 -2.04 -30.20 11.53
CA GLN A 263 -3.15 -29.36 11.09
C GLN A 263 -3.17 -29.22 9.58
N ALA A 264 -4.35 -28.92 9.06
CA ALA A 264 -4.54 -28.41 7.72
C ALA A 264 -5.69 -27.40 7.72
N PHE A 265 -5.55 -26.35 6.94
CA PHE A 265 -6.67 -25.44 6.70
C PHE A 265 -6.72 -24.98 5.24
N ILE A 266 -7.90 -24.56 4.85
CA ILE A 266 -8.20 -23.88 3.60
C ILE A 266 -8.92 -22.57 3.93
N ASP A 267 -8.52 -21.50 3.27
CA ASP A 267 -9.15 -20.18 3.35
C ASP A 267 -9.40 -19.71 1.92
N HIS A 268 -10.66 -19.49 1.57
CA HIS A 268 -11.07 -19.02 0.26
C HIS A 268 -11.75 -17.67 0.38
N ASN A 269 -11.23 -16.66 -0.32
CA ASN A 269 -11.87 -15.37 -0.46
C ASN A 269 -12.47 -15.24 -1.87
N ASP A 270 -13.76 -15.05 -1.92
CA ASP A 270 -14.48 -14.76 -3.15
C ASP A 270 -14.37 -13.27 -3.47
N GLY A 271 -13.37 -12.94 -4.26
CA GLY A 271 -13.06 -11.58 -4.73
C GLY A 271 -13.89 -11.11 -5.92
N GLY A 272 -15.02 -11.75 -6.19
CA GLY A 272 -15.90 -11.43 -7.32
C GLY A 272 -15.44 -12.04 -8.65
N GLY A 273 -15.88 -11.46 -9.75
CA GLY A 273 -15.50 -11.79 -11.11
C GLY A 273 -15.49 -10.55 -11.98
N ILE A 274 -15.07 -10.67 -13.24
CA ILE A 274 -14.93 -9.53 -14.15
C ILE A 274 -16.23 -8.71 -14.31
N ASP A 275 -17.39 -9.38 -14.23
CA ASP A 275 -18.70 -8.71 -14.31
C ASP A 275 -19.11 -8.02 -12.98
N ASN A 276 -18.48 -8.40 -11.87
CA ASN A 276 -18.75 -7.86 -10.54
C ASN A 276 -17.50 -7.91 -9.65
N PRO A 277 -16.47 -7.15 -9.97
CA PRO A 277 -15.24 -7.10 -9.19
C PRO A 277 -15.50 -6.44 -7.82
N THR A 278 -14.93 -7.03 -6.78
CA THR A 278 -15.20 -6.62 -5.39
C THR A 278 -14.03 -5.91 -4.73
N PHE A 279 -12.89 -5.82 -5.40
CA PHE A 279 -11.72 -5.10 -4.90
C PHE A 279 -11.57 -3.78 -5.63
N LEU A 280 -11.60 -2.68 -4.87
CA LEU A 280 -11.36 -1.35 -5.39
C LEU A 280 -9.95 -0.90 -5.02
N TYR A 281 -9.12 -0.69 -6.02
CA TYR A 281 -7.78 -0.17 -5.80
C TYR A 281 -7.81 1.35 -5.52
N GLY A 282 -6.79 1.87 -4.82
CA GLY A 282 -6.71 3.30 -4.46
C GLY A 282 -6.68 4.27 -5.63
N THR A 283 -6.37 3.79 -6.84
CA THR A 283 -6.49 4.54 -8.09
C THR A 283 -7.92 4.58 -8.60
N GLY A 284 -8.81 3.75 -8.04
CA GLY A 284 -10.20 3.64 -8.43
C GLY A 284 -10.50 2.52 -9.40
N LEU A 285 -9.53 1.75 -9.83
CA LEU A 285 -9.78 0.54 -10.62
C LEU A 285 -10.45 -0.53 -9.75
N ARG A 286 -11.52 -1.10 -10.26
CA ARG A 286 -12.11 -2.31 -9.67
C ARG A 286 -11.44 -3.54 -10.27
N GLN A 287 -11.09 -4.44 -9.38
CA GLN A 287 -10.32 -5.61 -9.69
C GLN A 287 -10.96 -6.86 -9.10
N VAL A 288 -10.71 -7.97 -9.72
CA VAL A 288 -11.01 -9.29 -9.18
C VAL A 288 -9.82 -9.69 -8.29
N ALA A 289 -10.09 -10.16 -7.09
CA ALA A 289 -9.04 -10.57 -6.15
C ALA A 289 -9.43 -11.87 -5.42
N LYS A 290 -9.86 -12.86 -6.17
CA LYS A 290 -10.14 -14.20 -5.65
C LYS A 290 -8.83 -14.83 -5.20
N ARG A 291 -8.89 -15.59 -4.12
CA ARG A 291 -7.74 -16.37 -3.66
C ARG A 291 -8.15 -17.57 -2.84
N THR A 292 -7.35 -18.61 -2.91
CA THR A 292 -7.45 -19.78 -2.05
C THR A 292 -6.09 -20.03 -1.42
N THR A 293 -6.03 -20.02 -0.08
CA THR A 293 -4.83 -20.39 0.66
C THR A 293 -5.05 -21.76 1.31
N MET A 294 -4.12 -22.68 1.08
CA MET A 294 -4.07 -23.97 1.75
C MET A 294 -2.80 -24.05 2.58
N GLU A 295 -2.92 -24.50 3.82
CA GLU A 295 -1.76 -24.75 4.67
C GLU A 295 -1.89 -26.13 5.33
N ALA A 296 -0.78 -26.84 5.40
CA ALA A 296 -0.64 -28.09 6.13
C ALA A 296 0.62 -28.07 6.97
N GLN A 297 0.52 -28.54 8.21
CA GLN A 297 1.63 -28.62 9.14
C GLN A 297 1.61 -29.95 9.86
N ILE A 298 2.80 -30.55 10.05
CA ILE A 298 2.99 -31.72 10.91
C ILE A 298 4.18 -31.48 11.83
N GLN A 299 4.05 -31.88 13.09
CA GLN A 299 5.07 -31.70 14.10
C GLN A 299 5.17 -32.93 14.97
N TYR A 300 6.38 -33.25 15.40
CA TYR A 300 6.66 -34.34 16.35
C TYR A 300 7.53 -33.84 17.49
N ASN A 301 7.11 -34.11 18.72
CA ASN A 301 7.83 -33.78 19.93
C ASN A 301 8.46 -35.03 20.52
N PHE A 302 9.70 -34.92 21.03
CA PHE A 302 10.37 -36.03 21.65
C PHE A 302 11.45 -35.56 22.64
N ASP A 303 11.77 -36.41 23.61
CA ASP A 303 12.75 -36.13 24.63
C ASP A 303 14.07 -36.85 24.36
N MET A 304 15.18 -36.20 24.67
CA MET A 304 16.53 -36.77 24.68
C MET A 304 17.16 -36.65 26.06
N PRO A 305 16.85 -37.52 27.03
CA PRO A 305 17.38 -37.43 28.40
C PRO A 305 18.89 -37.47 28.46
N TRP A 306 19.55 -38.21 27.54
CA TRP A 306 21.01 -38.33 27.47
C TRP A 306 21.73 -37.05 27.00
N LEU A 307 21.02 -36.09 26.38
CA LEU A 307 21.54 -34.84 25.89
C LEU A 307 21.00 -33.67 26.75
N PHE A 308 21.56 -33.45 27.92
CA PHE A 308 21.15 -32.38 28.85
C PHE A 308 19.63 -32.40 29.17
N ASP A 309 19.05 -33.57 29.31
CA ASP A 309 17.61 -33.76 29.57
C ASP A 309 16.77 -32.85 28.65
N SER A 310 17.03 -32.93 27.36
CA SER A 310 16.47 -31.98 26.36
C SER A 310 15.15 -32.45 25.78
N GLU A 311 14.32 -31.46 25.49
CA GLU A 311 13.03 -31.59 24.81
C GLU A 311 13.15 -31.07 23.38
N TRP A 312 12.73 -31.84 22.38
CA TRP A 312 12.87 -31.51 20.97
C TRP A 312 11.53 -31.46 20.25
N THR A 313 11.41 -30.53 19.31
CA THR A 313 10.33 -30.42 18.34
C THR A 313 10.91 -30.39 16.96
N VAL A 314 10.41 -31.22 16.05
CA VAL A 314 10.70 -31.17 14.61
C VAL A 314 9.40 -31.07 13.85
N GLY A 315 9.39 -30.35 12.77
CA GLY A 315 8.17 -30.17 11.98
C GLY A 315 8.42 -29.72 10.55
N TYR A 316 7.39 -29.85 9.77
CA TYR A 316 7.32 -29.43 8.39
C TYR A 316 6.00 -28.71 8.15
N ASP A 317 6.04 -27.65 7.39
CA ASP A 317 4.85 -26.95 6.90
C ASP A 317 4.91 -26.71 5.40
N TYR A 318 3.75 -26.65 4.81
CA TYR A 318 3.50 -26.36 3.42
C TYR A 318 2.36 -25.36 3.31
N ARG A 319 2.57 -24.31 2.53
CA ARG A 319 1.55 -23.31 2.23
C ARG A 319 1.51 -23.05 0.73
N ASN A 320 0.31 -23.06 0.16
CA ASN A 320 0.03 -22.67 -1.20
C ASN A 320 -1.05 -21.59 -1.22
N THR A 321 -0.80 -20.52 -1.93
CA THR A 321 -1.80 -19.48 -2.23
C THR A 321 -1.99 -19.46 -3.74
N ASP A 322 -3.18 -19.81 -4.16
CA ASP A 322 -3.67 -19.73 -5.52
C ASP A 322 -4.56 -18.48 -5.62
N SER A 323 -4.26 -17.61 -6.56
CA SER A 323 -4.95 -16.35 -6.78
C SER A 323 -5.50 -16.31 -8.20
N ASP A 324 -6.70 -15.76 -8.36
CA ASP A 324 -7.34 -15.58 -9.68
C ASP A 324 -7.86 -14.14 -9.74
N SER A 325 -7.20 -13.33 -10.54
CA SER A 325 -7.59 -11.93 -10.75
C SER A 325 -8.29 -11.69 -12.09
N GLU A 326 -8.49 -12.73 -12.86
CA GLU A 326 -9.00 -12.62 -14.23
C GLU A 326 -8.22 -11.54 -15.03
N TYR A 327 -6.89 -11.52 -14.86
CA TYR A 327 -5.92 -10.57 -15.43
C TYR A 327 -6.08 -9.10 -14.97
N THR A 328 -6.96 -8.79 -14.04
CA THR A 328 -7.18 -7.40 -13.62
C THR A 328 -6.16 -6.88 -12.63
N LEU A 329 -5.52 -7.76 -11.85
CA LEU A 329 -4.53 -7.43 -10.82
C LEU A 329 -3.14 -7.98 -11.15
N TRP A 330 -3.07 -9.23 -11.61
CA TRP A 330 -1.81 -9.91 -11.93
C TRP A 330 -1.37 -9.75 -13.38
N GLY A 331 -2.26 -9.30 -14.26
CA GLY A 331 -1.92 -8.99 -15.64
C GLY A 331 -1.15 -10.09 -16.35
N ARG A 332 0.04 -9.79 -16.84
CA ARG A 332 0.93 -10.76 -17.52
C ARG A 332 1.37 -11.92 -16.61
N ASN A 333 1.25 -11.78 -15.30
CA ASN A 333 1.68 -12.78 -14.35
C ASN A 333 0.57 -13.75 -13.95
N GLU A 334 -0.67 -13.57 -14.41
CA GLU A 334 -1.85 -14.35 -14.01
C GLU A 334 -1.64 -15.87 -14.08
N ASP A 335 -0.98 -16.36 -15.14
CA ASP A 335 -0.75 -17.79 -15.33
C ASP A 335 0.57 -18.28 -14.67
N THR A 336 1.29 -17.41 -13.96
CA THR A 336 2.60 -17.69 -13.38
C THR A 336 2.74 -17.20 -11.94
N ASP A 337 1.63 -16.93 -11.29
CA ASP A 337 1.54 -16.34 -9.94
C ASP A 337 1.56 -17.38 -8.81
N ASP A 338 2.07 -18.58 -9.06
CA ASP A 338 2.26 -19.62 -8.07
C ASP A 338 3.01 -19.12 -6.83
N TYR A 339 2.34 -19.06 -5.69
CA TYR A 339 2.92 -18.65 -4.41
C TYR A 339 2.94 -19.80 -3.42
N ILE A 340 3.98 -20.62 -3.52
CA ILE A 340 4.16 -21.82 -2.68
C ILE A 340 5.35 -21.60 -1.74
N THR A 341 5.16 -21.87 -0.45
CA THR A 341 6.25 -21.89 0.52
C THR A 341 6.21 -23.21 1.29
N ASN A 342 7.38 -23.72 1.61
CA ASN A 342 7.50 -24.89 2.48
C ASN A 342 8.73 -24.75 3.37
N GLY A 343 8.65 -25.29 4.58
CA GLY A 343 9.67 -25.14 5.58
C GLY A 343 9.87 -26.40 6.43
N LEU A 344 11.12 -26.72 6.67
CA LEU A 344 11.53 -27.76 7.63
C LEU A 344 12.16 -27.07 8.83
N TYR A 345 11.71 -27.37 10.03
CA TYR A 345 12.23 -26.75 11.24
C TYR A 345 12.46 -27.75 12.38
N GLY A 346 13.34 -27.32 13.29
CA GLY A 346 13.58 -28.03 14.52
C GLY A 346 13.99 -27.11 15.65
N GLN A 347 13.58 -27.41 16.87
CA GLN A 347 13.94 -26.70 18.09
C GLN A 347 14.25 -27.71 19.20
N GLY A 348 15.30 -27.42 19.96
CA GLY A 348 15.66 -28.15 21.17
C GLY A 348 15.80 -27.22 22.35
N THR A 349 15.30 -27.64 23.53
CA THR A 349 15.52 -26.98 24.81
C THR A 349 16.37 -27.90 25.68
N LEU A 350 17.61 -27.48 25.96
CA LEU A 350 18.60 -28.22 26.73
C LEU A 350 18.68 -27.63 28.15
N LYS A 351 18.54 -28.47 29.17
CA LYS A 351 18.69 -28.08 30.60
C LYS A 351 20.16 -28.08 31.00
N LEU A 352 20.88 -26.95 30.75
CA LEU A 352 22.31 -26.89 31.06
C LEU A 352 22.61 -26.94 32.56
N ALA A 353 21.70 -26.45 33.40
CA ALA A 353 21.73 -26.47 34.84
C ALA A 353 20.32 -26.34 35.41
N GLU A 354 20.12 -26.55 36.71
CA GLU A 354 18.82 -26.46 37.38
C GLU A 354 18.06 -25.15 37.12
N LYS A 355 18.81 -24.08 36.88
CA LYS A 355 18.26 -22.70 36.68
C LYS A 355 18.55 -22.14 35.29
N MET A 356 19.05 -22.95 34.38
CA MET A 356 19.53 -22.45 33.11
C MET A 356 19.18 -23.39 31.95
N ASP A 357 18.34 -22.90 31.06
CA ASP A 357 17.96 -23.58 29.83
C ASP A 357 18.66 -22.93 28.64
N PHE A 358 19.09 -23.74 27.68
CA PHE A 358 19.59 -23.27 26.38
C PHE A 358 18.65 -23.76 25.29
N VAL A 359 18.11 -22.82 24.52
CA VAL A 359 17.25 -23.11 23.37
C VAL A 359 18.09 -22.97 22.10
N ILE A 360 18.05 -23.96 21.26
CA ILE A 360 18.62 -23.93 19.91
C ILE A 360 17.55 -24.31 18.90
N ALA A 361 17.47 -23.57 17.81
CA ALA A 361 16.51 -23.89 16.76
C ALA A 361 17.03 -23.46 15.39
N GLY A 362 16.48 -24.07 14.36
CA GLY A 362 16.76 -23.73 12.99
C GLY A 362 15.59 -24.06 12.08
N ARG A 363 15.47 -23.29 11.01
CA ARG A 363 14.46 -23.49 9.98
C ARG A 363 15.07 -23.27 8.62
N TYR A 364 14.69 -24.09 7.65
CA TYR A 364 15.02 -23.92 6.24
C TYR A 364 13.74 -23.74 5.44
N ASP A 365 13.62 -22.62 4.75
CA ASP A 365 12.47 -22.26 3.93
C ASP A 365 12.81 -22.22 2.46
N GLN A 366 11.91 -22.76 1.63
CA GLN A 366 11.92 -22.70 0.18
C GLN A 366 10.62 -22.06 -0.30
N ALA A 367 10.70 -21.17 -1.28
CA ALA A 367 9.53 -20.57 -1.93
C ALA A 367 9.62 -20.71 -3.46
N SER A 368 8.45 -20.70 -4.13
CA SER A 368 8.36 -20.81 -5.59
C SER A 368 9.07 -19.68 -6.33
N PHE A 369 9.13 -18.49 -5.72
CA PHE A 369 9.73 -17.29 -6.30
C PHE A 369 11.23 -17.16 -6.06
N ILE A 370 11.90 -18.12 -5.41
CA ILE A 370 13.34 -18.11 -5.17
C ILE A 370 13.99 -19.38 -5.70
N SER A 371 15.22 -19.25 -6.23
CA SER A 371 15.97 -20.39 -6.78
C SER A 371 16.57 -21.31 -5.72
N ALA A 372 16.87 -20.79 -4.52
CA ALA A 372 17.46 -21.53 -3.42
C ALA A 372 16.83 -21.13 -2.10
N GLY A 373 16.54 -22.11 -1.25
CA GLY A 373 16.00 -21.85 0.08
C GLY A 373 17.01 -21.18 1.01
N GLU A 374 16.53 -20.62 2.08
CA GLU A 374 17.32 -19.92 3.09
C GLU A 374 17.17 -20.53 4.49
N PHE A 375 18.22 -20.37 5.30
CA PHE A 375 18.29 -20.89 6.66
C PHE A 375 18.16 -19.77 7.69
N ALA A 376 17.31 -19.97 8.69
CA ALA A 376 17.03 -19.07 9.78
C ALA A 376 17.38 -19.73 11.12
N PRO A 377 18.53 -19.43 11.77
CA PRO A 377 18.91 -19.94 13.07
C PRO A 377 18.30 -19.12 14.22
N ARG A 378 18.19 -19.78 15.38
CA ARG A 378 17.83 -19.17 16.66
C ARG A 378 18.63 -19.81 17.78
N ALA A 379 19.07 -19.00 18.74
CA ALA A 379 19.66 -19.45 19.99
C ALA A 379 19.19 -18.57 21.15
N ALA A 380 18.91 -19.17 22.32
CA ALA A 380 18.55 -18.39 23.49
C ALA A 380 19.07 -19.05 24.78
N LEU A 381 19.51 -18.23 25.71
CA LEU A 381 19.86 -18.63 27.07
C LEU A 381 18.79 -18.06 28.02
N VAL A 382 18.16 -18.94 28.76
CA VAL A 382 17.12 -18.60 29.75
C VAL A 382 17.66 -18.91 31.14
N TYR A 383 17.79 -17.88 31.98
CA TYR A 383 18.26 -18.02 33.35
C TYR A 383 17.15 -17.68 34.35
N LYS A 384 16.84 -18.63 35.24
CA LYS A 384 15.77 -18.57 36.25
C LYS A 384 16.37 -18.58 37.65
N PRO A 385 16.94 -17.44 38.13
CA PRO A 385 17.54 -17.40 39.48
C PRO A 385 16.54 -17.72 40.59
N SER A 386 15.26 -17.46 40.38
CA SER A 386 14.15 -17.80 41.26
C SER A 386 12.89 -18.08 40.45
N GLU A 387 11.87 -18.64 41.11
CA GLU A 387 10.54 -18.86 40.49
C GLU A 387 9.86 -17.57 40.01
N LYS A 388 10.26 -16.41 40.56
CA LYS A 388 9.67 -15.09 40.29
C LYS A 388 10.45 -14.29 39.24
N THR A 389 11.66 -14.74 38.84
CA THR A 389 12.54 -13.96 37.96
C THR A 389 13.09 -14.83 36.85
N THR A 390 12.95 -14.34 35.63
CA THR A 390 13.51 -14.95 34.43
C THR A 390 14.28 -13.91 33.63
N TRP A 391 15.51 -14.22 33.28
CA TRP A 391 16.33 -13.50 32.31
C TRP A 391 16.41 -14.29 31.03
N ARG A 392 16.41 -13.59 29.89
CA ARG A 392 16.55 -14.18 28.57
C ARG A 392 17.53 -13.39 27.75
N LEU A 393 18.51 -14.06 27.16
CA LEU A 393 19.37 -13.55 26.10
C LEU A 393 19.08 -14.37 24.85
N ALA A 394 18.74 -13.74 23.75
CA ALA A 394 18.37 -14.43 22.51
C ALA A 394 19.00 -13.79 21.28
N TYR A 395 19.35 -14.63 20.34
CA TYR A 395 19.63 -14.29 18.94
C TYR A 395 18.62 -15.01 18.06
N ASN A 396 18.04 -14.29 17.12
CA ASN A 396 17.10 -14.83 16.15
C ASN A 396 17.41 -14.28 14.78
N LYS A 397 17.35 -15.11 13.74
CA LYS A 397 17.18 -14.70 12.36
C LYS A 397 15.79 -15.12 11.89
N ALA A 398 15.05 -14.23 11.28
CA ALA A 398 13.78 -14.51 10.63
C ALA A 398 13.82 -14.08 9.17
N LEU A 399 13.07 -14.76 8.35
CA LEU A 399 12.93 -14.48 6.92
C LEU A 399 11.55 -13.85 6.66
N SER A 400 11.47 -12.96 5.68
CA SER A 400 10.22 -12.43 5.16
C SER A 400 10.26 -12.46 3.65
N GLY A 401 9.32 -13.16 3.03
CA GLY A 401 9.13 -13.10 1.58
C GLY A 401 8.31 -11.86 1.19
N PRO A 402 8.48 -11.35 -0.02
CA PRO A 402 7.51 -10.41 -0.58
C PRO A 402 6.14 -11.10 -0.66
N SER A 403 5.07 -10.34 -0.52
CA SER A 403 3.71 -10.86 -0.73
C SER A 403 3.49 -11.20 -2.20
N ALA A 404 2.43 -11.98 -2.51
CA ALA A 404 2.07 -12.24 -3.90
C ALA A 404 1.78 -10.92 -4.65
N LEU A 405 1.17 -9.93 -3.99
CA LEU A 405 1.00 -8.59 -4.54
C LEU A 405 2.35 -7.96 -4.96
N GLN A 406 3.33 -8.00 -4.08
CA GLN A 406 4.66 -7.44 -4.38
C GLN A 406 5.41 -8.22 -5.45
N MET A 407 5.06 -9.50 -5.64
CA MET A 407 5.67 -10.36 -6.65
C MET A 407 5.01 -10.22 -8.02
N TYR A 408 3.68 -10.27 -8.07
CA TYR A 408 2.96 -10.55 -9.32
C TYR A 408 2.09 -9.41 -9.82
N ILE A 409 1.92 -8.33 -9.06
CA ILE A 409 1.10 -7.19 -9.48
C ILE A 409 1.53 -6.66 -10.84
N ASP A 410 0.57 -6.42 -11.75
CA ASP A 410 0.85 -5.95 -13.09
C ASP A 410 -0.40 -5.33 -13.75
N PHE A 411 -0.62 -4.04 -13.50
CA PHE A 411 -1.77 -3.32 -14.07
C PHE A 411 -1.53 -1.81 -14.16
N PRO A 412 -2.27 -1.09 -15.03
CA PRO A 412 -2.17 0.36 -15.13
C PRO A 412 -2.76 1.05 -13.88
N VAL A 413 -2.05 2.04 -13.35
CA VAL A 413 -2.47 2.79 -12.15
C VAL A 413 -2.86 4.23 -12.46
N ASN A 414 -2.37 4.76 -13.57
CA ASN A 414 -2.67 6.11 -14.01
C ASN A 414 -2.48 6.21 -15.53
N ALA A 415 -3.14 7.15 -16.17
CA ALA A 415 -2.92 7.51 -17.56
C ALA A 415 -2.59 9.02 -17.64
N PRO A 416 -1.32 9.40 -17.42
CA PRO A 416 -0.89 10.79 -17.46
C PRO A 416 -1.24 11.47 -18.77
N ALA A 417 -1.23 10.71 -19.89
CA ALA A 417 -1.74 11.13 -21.18
C ALA A 417 -2.58 10.00 -21.78
N PRO A 418 -3.91 10.04 -21.57
CA PRO A 418 -4.81 8.96 -22.01
C PRO A 418 -4.67 8.60 -23.48
N GLY A 419 -4.48 7.32 -23.78
CA GLY A 419 -4.26 6.81 -25.12
C GLY A 419 -2.85 7.03 -25.68
N VAL A 420 -1.94 7.58 -24.87
CA VAL A 420 -0.59 7.94 -25.25
C VAL A 420 0.43 7.38 -24.25
N LEU A 421 0.19 7.59 -22.96
CA LEU A 421 1.12 7.24 -21.89
C LEU A 421 0.34 6.75 -20.67
N ASP A 422 0.60 5.52 -20.27
CA ASP A 422 0.07 4.91 -19.06
C ASP A 422 1.17 4.66 -18.03
N ALA A 423 0.85 4.87 -16.76
CA ALA A 423 1.69 4.47 -15.65
C ALA A 423 1.24 3.10 -15.14
N TRP A 424 2.18 2.18 -15.02
CA TRP A 424 1.95 0.81 -14.59
C TRP A 424 2.55 0.53 -13.24
N LEU A 425 1.89 -0.35 -12.50
CA LEU A 425 2.40 -0.94 -11.27
C LEU A 425 2.84 -2.36 -11.57
N SER A 426 4.11 -2.65 -11.28
CA SER A 426 4.72 -3.94 -11.57
C SER A 426 5.32 -4.56 -10.32
N GLY A 427 5.22 -5.89 -10.23
CA GLY A 427 5.84 -6.71 -9.20
C GLY A 427 7.25 -7.18 -9.57
N GLN A 428 7.76 -8.12 -8.78
CA GLN A 428 9.14 -8.61 -8.85
C GLN A 428 9.23 -10.09 -9.24
N SER A 429 8.21 -10.65 -9.88
CA SER A 429 8.18 -12.07 -10.30
C SER A 429 9.33 -12.42 -11.25
N THR A 430 9.71 -11.48 -12.09
CA THR A 430 10.86 -11.57 -13.00
C THR A 430 11.74 -10.35 -12.84
N ALA A 431 13.03 -10.48 -13.16
CA ALA A 431 13.90 -9.33 -13.24
C ALA A 431 13.43 -8.44 -14.40
N GLN A 432 12.95 -7.27 -14.07
CA GLN A 432 12.47 -6.30 -15.05
C GLN A 432 13.69 -5.69 -15.75
N ARG A 433 13.62 -5.60 -17.06
CA ARG A 433 14.63 -4.96 -17.90
C ARG A 433 14.02 -3.69 -18.46
N PHE A 434 14.70 -2.59 -18.22
CA PHE A 434 14.27 -1.34 -18.77
C PHE A 434 14.89 -1.16 -20.15
N ALA A 435 14.13 -0.54 -20.99
CA ALA A 435 14.52 -0.28 -22.34
C ALA A 435 15.78 0.58 -22.40
N ASP A 436 16.71 0.21 -23.29
CA ASP A 436 17.79 1.10 -23.67
C ASP A 436 17.17 2.32 -24.34
N PRO A 437 17.28 3.52 -23.74
CA PRO A 437 16.67 4.71 -24.29
C PRO A 437 17.14 5.04 -25.71
N SER A 438 18.28 4.51 -26.14
CA SER A 438 18.87 4.81 -27.45
C SER A 438 18.13 4.15 -28.64
N ASN A 439 17.26 3.16 -28.41
CA ASN A 439 16.65 2.34 -29.45
C ASN A 439 15.13 2.29 -29.42
N GLN A 440 14.48 3.19 -28.70
CA GLN A 440 13.03 3.09 -28.50
C GLN A 440 12.23 4.11 -29.31
N VAL A 441 11.03 3.69 -29.66
CA VAL A 441 10.00 4.55 -30.22
C VAL A 441 8.88 4.63 -29.23
N ILE A 442 8.52 5.84 -28.82
CA ILE A 442 7.26 6.08 -28.13
C ILE A 442 6.20 6.28 -29.22
N ASP A 443 5.34 5.28 -29.35
CA ASP A 443 4.17 5.40 -30.24
C ASP A 443 3.10 6.20 -29.50
N LEU A 444 2.95 7.45 -29.89
CA LEU A 444 1.86 8.29 -29.41
C LEU A 444 0.63 8.03 -30.28
N ALA A 445 -0.22 7.10 -29.87
CA ALA A 445 -1.41 6.73 -30.62
C ALA A 445 -2.25 7.96 -31.03
N GLY A 446 -2.44 8.10 -32.32
CA GLY A 446 -3.19 9.23 -32.89
C GLY A 446 -2.34 10.44 -33.27
N LEU A 447 -1.03 10.41 -32.99
CA LEU A 447 -0.12 11.36 -33.60
C LEU A 447 0.40 10.85 -34.94
N PRO A 448 0.64 11.74 -35.93
CA PRO A 448 1.12 11.34 -37.24
C PRO A 448 2.60 10.94 -37.27
N VAL A 449 3.25 10.87 -36.13
CA VAL A 449 4.69 10.62 -36.03
C VAL A 449 5.02 9.79 -34.82
N ASP A 450 5.64 8.63 -35.04
CA ASP A 450 6.35 7.88 -34.02
C ASP A 450 7.48 8.76 -33.47
N ILE A 451 7.53 8.92 -32.15
CA ILE A 451 8.61 9.68 -31.54
C ILE A 451 9.78 8.74 -31.31
N PRO A 452 10.86 8.84 -32.11
CA PRO A 452 12.03 8.03 -31.85
C PRO A 452 12.63 8.46 -30.53
N VAL A 453 12.70 7.54 -29.59
CA VAL A 453 13.51 7.68 -28.38
C VAL A 453 14.95 7.48 -28.82
N SER A 454 15.59 8.54 -29.28
CA SER A 454 17.02 8.50 -29.58
C SER A 454 17.80 8.92 -28.34
N ALA A 455 19.00 8.34 -28.15
CA ALA A 455 19.99 8.90 -27.26
C ALA A 455 20.27 10.34 -27.71
N ALA A 456 19.58 11.28 -27.12
CA ALA A 456 19.92 12.68 -27.24
C ALA A 456 21.32 12.85 -26.69
N ALA A 457 21.99 13.93 -27.08
CA ALA A 457 23.40 14.22 -26.85
C ALA A 457 23.92 14.10 -25.39
N ASN A 458 23.05 13.79 -24.43
CA ASN A 458 23.37 13.65 -23.00
C ASN A 458 22.82 12.37 -22.37
N GLY A 459 22.51 11.34 -23.17
CA GLY A 459 22.04 10.05 -22.62
C GLY A 459 20.58 10.01 -22.22
N LEU A 460 19.82 11.06 -22.50
CA LEU A 460 18.38 11.10 -22.28
C LEU A 460 17.62 10.78 -23.59
N PRO A 461 16.49 10.08 -23.50
CA PRO A 461 16.02 9.29 -24.63
C PRO A 461 14.98 9.93 -25.54
N LEU A 462 14.54 11.16 -25.32
CA LEU A 462 13.36 11.67 -26.02
C LEU A 462 13.66 12.94 -26.81
N ALA A 463 13.44 12.91 -28.13
CA ALA A 463 13.45 14.10 -28.95
C ALA A 463 12.13 14.18 -29.70
N ILE A 464 11.25 15.15 -29.37
CA ILE A 464 9.95 15.36 -30.01
C ILE A 464 10.07 16.45 -31.06
N PRO A 465 9.78 16.20 -32.33
CA PRO A 465 9.75 17.25 -33.35
C PRO A 465 8.75 18.37 -32.96
N TYR A 466 9.20 19.63 -32.95
CA TYR A 466 8.31 20.76 -32.70
C TYR A 466 7.09 20.77 -33.63
N ALA A 467 7.24 20.35 -34.88
CA ALA A 467 6.13 20.27 -35.82
C ALA A 467 5.04 19.28 -35.37
N SER A 468 5.42 18.17 -34.71
CA SER A 468 4.46 17.18 -34.19
C SER A 468 3.71 17.71 -32.98
N VAL A 469 4.39 18.37 -32.04
CA VAL A 469 3.75 19.01 -30.89
C VAL A 469 2.81 20.12 -31.34
N ALA A 470 3.26 20.94 -32.29
CA ALA A 470 2.46 22.03 -32.83
C ALA A 470 1.19 21.54 -33.54
N SER A 471 1.26 20.43 -34.28
CA SER A 471 0.10 19.89 -35.01
C SER A 471 -1.04 19.47 -34.09
N LEU A 472 -0.74 18.96 -32.90
CA LEU A 472 -1.74 18.61 -31.87
C LEU A 472 -2.43 19.83 -31.27
N SER A 473 -1.66 20.90 -31.02
CA SER A 473 -2.18 22.14 -30.46
C SER A 473 -3.00 22.93 -31.48
N LEU A 474 -2.67 22.80 -32.75
CA LEU A 474 -3.25 23.60 -33.84
C LEU A 474 -4.74 23.31 -34.07
N ALA A 475 -5.21 22.08 -33.91
CA ALA A 475 -6.64 21.78 -34.08
C ALA A 475 -7.52 22.56 -33.10
N GLY A 476 -7.10 22.66 -31.85
CA GLY A 476 -7.78 23.46 -30.83
C GLY A 476 -7.68 24.97 -31.10
N LEU A 477 -6.51 25.43 -31.54
CA LEU A 477 -6.27 26.82 -31.91
C LEU A 477 -7.15 27.24 -33.11
N TYR A 478 -7.21 26.43 -34.16
CA TYR A 478 -8.00 26.73 -35.35
C TYR A 478 -9.51 26.66 -35.09
N ALA A 479 -9.95 25.80 -34.16
CA ALA A 479 -11.34 25.82 -33.70
C ALA A 479 -11.75 27.13 -33.02
N GLN A 480 -10.81 27.75 -32.30
CA GLN A 480 -11.07 29.05 -31.62
C GLN A 480 -10.76 30.26 -32.47
N ALA A 481 -9.77 30.18 -33.35
CA ALA A 481 -9.34 31.27 -34.23
C ALA A 481 -9.12 30.77 -35.67
N PRO A 482 -10.17 30.42 -36.42
CA PRO A 482 -10.07 29.86 -37.78
C PRO A 482 -9.28 30.73 -38.77
N ALA A 483 -9.27 32.04 -38.56
CA ALA A 483 -8.52 32.97 -39.41
C ALA A 483 -7.00 32.79 -39.36
N LEU A 484 -6.48 32.13 -38.32
CA LEU A 484 -5.06 31.87 -38.17
C LEU A 484 -4.59 30.61 -38.93
N GLU A 485 -5.51 29.71 -39.30
CA GLU A 485 -5.16 28.44 -39.95
C GLU A 485 -4.35 28.64 -41.25
N PRO A 486 -4.81 29.47 -42.22
CA PRO A 486 -4.06 29.63 -43.47
C PRO A 486 -2.71 30.38 -43.27
N LEU A 487 -2.51 31.06 -42.14
CA LEU A 487 -1.30 31.77 -41.85
C LEU A 487 -0.30 30.91 -41.08
N LEU A 488 -0.77 30.08 -40.18
CA LEU A 488 0.09 29.29 -39.28
C LEU A 488 0.42 27.88 -39.81
N THR A 489 -0.47 27.27 -40.62
CA THR A 489 -0.19 25.98 -41.20
C THR A 489 1.13 25.91 -41.99
N PRO A 490 1.46 26.88 -42.90
CA PRO A 490 2.74 26.87 -43.58
C PRO A 490 3.94 27.12 -42.64
N PHE A 491 3.75 27.88 -41.62
CA PHE A 491 4.76 28.13 -40.60
C PHE A 491 5.13 26.81 -39.89
N PHE A 492 4.15 26.12 -39.31
CA PHE A 492 4.39 24.90 -38.56
C PHE A 492 4.81 23.72 -39.42
N ALA A 493 4.43 23.69 -40.68
CA ALA A 493 4.90 22.66 -41.59
C ALA A 493 6.44 22.64 -41.79
N SER A 494 7.13 23.74 -41.49
CA SER A 494 8.58 23.89 -41.61
C SER A 494 9.24 24.43 -40.34
N TYR A 495 8.53 24.48 -39.21
CA TYR A 495 9.05 25.06 -38.00
C TYR A 495 10.13 24.20 -37.36
N ALA A 496 11.34 24.72 -37.29
CA ALA A 496 12.49 24.02 -36.73
C ALA A 496 12.71 24.27 -35.22
N GLY A 497 11.70 24.87 -34.52
CA GLY A 497 11.79 25.25 -33.11
C GLY A 497 12.28 26.69 -32.88
N PRO A 498 12.27 27.16 -31.62
CA PRO A 498 12.73 28.51 -31.26
C PRO A 498 14.11 28.83 -31.77
N SER A 499 14.38 30.06 -32.11
CA SER A 499 15.50 30.55 -32.90
C SER A 499 16.82 29.88 -32.57
N GLY A 500 17.34 29.09 -33.51
CA GLY A 500 18.59 28.33 -33.36
C GLY A 500 18.43 26.90 -32.83
N GLY A 501 17.18 26.41 -32.65
CA GLY A 501 16.87 25.06 -32.17
C GLY A 501 17.20 23.98 -33.18
N THR A 502 17.32 22.75 -32.71
CA THR A 502 17.62 21.54 -33.48
C THR A 502 16.42 20.99 -34.24
N GLY A 503 15.26 21.64 -34.19
CA GLY A 503 14.00 21.17 -34.77
C GLY A 503 13.24 20.19 -33.88
N VAL A 504 13.79 19.87 -32.73
CA VAL A 504 13.21 18.93 -31.76
C VAL A 504 13.24 19.54 -30.36
N LEU A 505 12.18 19.25 -29.58
CA LEU A 505 12.21 19.46 -28.14
C LEU A 505 13.24 18.51 -27.53
N ALA A 506 14.24 19.07 -26.91
CA ALA A 506 15.22 18.24 -26.20
C ALA A 506 14.59 17.61 -24.96
N PRO A 507 15.04 16.45 -24.51
CA PRO A 507 14.57 15.82 -23.29
C PRO A 507 14.61 16.74 -22.07
N TYR A 508 15.57 17.62 -22.00
CA TYR A 508 15.64 18.65 -20.96
C TYR A 508 14.44 19.59 -20.90
N ASP A 509 13.74 19.77 -22.02
CA ASP A 509 12.59 20.63 -22.10
C ASP A 509 11.30 19.91 -21.59
N LEU A 510 11.35 18.57 -21.51
CA LEU A 510 10.19 17.74 -21.18
C LEU A 510 10.36 16.93 -19.90
N PHE A 511 11.59 16.51 -19.59
CA PHE A 511 11.86 15.61 -18.47
C PHE A 511 13.04 16.11 -17.64
N GLU A 512 12.84 16.20 -16.33
CA GLU A 512 13.96 16.28 -15.39
C GLU A 512 14.36 14.85 -14.97
N PRO A 513 15.60 14.40 -15.22
CA PRO A 513 16.05 13.12 -14.71
C PRO A 513 16.14 13.21 -13.19
N THR A 514 15.34 12.42 -12.49
CA THR A 514 15.38 12.32 -11.03
C THR A 514 16.53 11.46 -10.55
N GLN A 515 17.14 10.65 -11.44
CA GLN A 515 18.32 9.86 -11.17
C GLN A 515 19.25 9.81 -12.38
N THR A 516 20.53 10.01 -12.14
CA THR A 516 21.56 10.20 -13.17
C THR A 516 22.32 8.94 -13.56
N THR A 517 21.94 7.78 -13.06
CA THR A 517 22.74 6.57 -13.24
C THR A 517 21.95 5.44 -13.89
N GLY A 518 22.13 5.31 -15.18
CA GLY A 518 21.93 4.13 -16.03
C GLY A 518 20.73 3.22 -15.74
N ASN A 519 20.20 2.55 -16.75
CA ASN A 519 19.10 1.61 -16.65
C ASN A 519 19.30 0.62 -15.49
N ARG A 520 18.48 0.72 -14.46
CA ARG A 520 18.50 -0.19 -13.33
C ARG A 520 17.64 -1.40 -13.67
N ASN A 521 18.26 -2.51 -14.01
CA ASN A 521 17.56 -3.77 -14.04
C ASN A 521 17.23 -4.18 -12.61
N THR A 522 15.96 -4.46 -12.35
CA THR A 522 15.55 -4.99 -11.06
C THR A 522 15.99 -6.44 -10.91
N ARG A 523 16.06 -6.90 -9.68
CA ARG A 523 16.26 -8.31 -9.37
C ARG A 523 14.90 -8.95 -9.11
N THR A 524 14.79 -10.26 -9.31
CA THR A 524 13.62 -11.02 -8.84
C THR A 524 13.47 -10.90 -7.34
N GLY A 525 12.24 -10.98 -6.85
CA GLY A 525 11.95 -10.99 -5.44
C GLY A 525 12.70 -12.10 -4.71
N ARG A 526 13.11 -11.83 -3.48
CA ARG A 526 13.84 -12.77 -2.62
C ARG A 526 13.37 -12.61 -1.18
N PHE A 527 13.78 -13.53 -0.31
CA PHE A 527 13.62 -13.31 1.11
C PHE A 527 14.45 -12.11 1.58
N SER A 528 13.82 -11.25 2.36
CA SER A 528 14.50 -10.35 3.27
C SER A 528 14.79 -11.07 4.59
N SER A 529 15.79 -10.62 5.32
CA SER A 529 16.10 -11.20 6.62
C SER A 529 16.16 -10.15 7.71
N VAL A 530 15.73 -10.53 8.89
CA VAL A 530 15.85 -9.74 10.11
C VAL A 530 16.69 -10.53 11.11
N GLU A 531 17.81 -9.94 11.52
CA GLU A 531 18.60 -10.42 12.65
C GLU A 531 18.30 -9.59 13.89
N ASN A 532 18.03 -10.28 14.98
CA ASN A 532 17.61 -9.69 16.23
C ASN A 532 18.40 -10.25 17.41
N PHE A 533 19.02 -9.38 18.20
CA PHE A 533 19.54 -9.70 19.54
C PHE A 533 18.65 -9.08 20.60
N GLU A 534 18.33 -9.84 21.64
CA GLU A 534 17.43 -9.40 22.68
C GLU A 534 17.91 -9.85 24.07
N LEU A 535 17.90 -8.90 25.03
CA LEU A 535 18.04 -9.18 26.45
C LEU A 535 16.77 -8.77 27.17
N GLY A 536 16.12 -9.73 27.81
CA GLY A 536 14.86 -9.51 28.53
C GLY A 536 14.91 -9.97 29.96
N VAL A 537 14.11 -9.33 30.81
CA VAL A 537 13.85 -9.74 32.18
C VAL A 537 12.37 -9.65 32.49
N THR A 538 11.85 -10.67 33.15
CA THR A 538 10.51 -10.63 33.75
C THR A 538 10.64 -11.01 35.22
N THR A 539 10.07 -10.21 36.13
CA THR A 539 10.15 -10.47 37.57
C THR A 539 8.87 -10.04 38.28
N VAL A 540 8.57 -10.73 39.39
CA VAL A 540 7.49 -10.34 40.31
C VAL A 540 8.10 -9.92 41.62
N ILE A 541 7.91 -8.64 41.95
CA ILE A 541 8.48 -8.02 43.19
C ILE A 541 7.37 -7.91 44.23
N GLY A 542 7.60 -8.54 45.37
CA GLY A 542 6.69 -8.45 46.51
C GLY A 542 5.26 -8.91 46.27
N GLU A 543 5.04 -9.85 45.36
CA GLU A 543 3.72 -10.45 45.00
C GLU A 543 2.73 -9.50 44.33
N LYS A 544 3.05 -8.22 44.25
CA LYS A 544 2.14 -7.18 43.72
C LYS A 544 2.62 -6.47 42.47
N LEU A 545 3.93 -6.38 42.27
CA LEU A 545 4.51 -5.66 41.16
C LEU A 545 5.12 -6.64 40.16
N ARG A 546 4.55 -6.73 38.96
CA ARG A 546 5.15 -7.42 37.82
C ARG A 546 5.89 -6.41 36.97
N LEU A 547 7.16 -6.67 36.69
CA LEU A 547 8.02 -5.92 35.80
C LEU A 547 8.41 -6.83 34.62
N SER A 548 8.32 -6.32 33.42
CA SER A 548 8.96 -6.88 32.23
C SER A 548 9.72 -5.77 31.51
N ALA A 549 10.97 -6.04 31.15
CA ALA A 549 11.81 -5.11 30.41
C ALA A 549 12.62 -5.89 29.38
N ASP A 550 12.65 -5.38 28.16
CA ASP A 550 13.41 -5.93 27.04
C ASP A 550 14.20 -4.81 26.36
N ILE A 551 15.44 -5.07 26.01
CA ILE A 551 16.25 -4.27 25.10
C ILE A 551 16.63 -5.14 23.92
N TYR A 552 16.62 -4.56 22.74
CA TYR A 552 16.82 -5.32 21.50
C TYR A 552 17.55 -4.51 20.42
N SER A 553 18.17 -5.24 19.50
CA SER A 553 18.67 -4.68 18.25
C SER A 553 18.05 -5.42 17.06
N TYR A 554 17.79 -4.70 15.99
CA TYR A 554 17.32 -5.24 14.72
C TYR A 554 18.26 -4.81 13.60
N VAL A 555 18.59 -5.77 12.73
CA VAL A 555 19.22 -5.51 11.44
C VAL A 555 18.33 -6.14 10.37
N ASN A 556 17.71 -5.33 9.56
CA ASN A 556 16.86 -5.78 8.46
C ASN A 556 17.63 -5.62 7.14
N THR A 557 17.81 -6.71 6.40
CA THR A 557 18.56 -6.76 5.14
C THR A 557 17.66 -7.20 4.00
N GLY A 558 17.79 -6.53 2.85
CA GLY A 558 17.13 -6.93 1.62
C GLY A 558 15.62 -6.71 1.60
N PHE A 559 15.13 -5.69 2.29
CA PHE A 559 13.69 -5.37 2.36
C PHE A 559 13.13 -4.85 1.05
N THR A 560 11.84 -5.05 0.84
CA THR A 560 11.11 -4.57 -0.34
C THR A 560 10.46 -3.22 -0.06
N ASN A 561 10.64 -2.27 -0.97
CA ASN A 561 10.01 -0.95 -0.94
C ASN A 561 9.17 -0.73 -2.19
N PHE A 562 8.14 0.10 -2.06
CA PHE A 562 7.45 0.71 -3.18
C PHE A 562 8.31 1.90 -3.68
N SER A 563 8.65 1.90 -4.96
CA SER A 563 9.53 2.92 -5.53
C SER A 563 9.31 3.03 -7.04
N ALA A 564 9.81 4.12 -7.62
CA ALA A 564 10.04 4.16 -9.06
C ALA A 564 11.04 3.08 -9.45
N ILE A 565 10.74 2.36 -10.51
CA ILE A 565 11.55 1.25 -11.02
C ILE A 565 12.33 1.73 -12.23
N GLY A 566 13.64 1.47 -12.25
CA GLY A 566 14.52 1.94 -13.30
C GLY A 566 14.89 3.41 -13.18
N ASP A 567 15.42 4.00 -14.25
CA ASP A 567 15.66 5.44 -14.28
C ASP A 567 14.31 6.17 -14.31
N ALA A 568 14.08 6.95 -13.26
CA ALA A 568 12.86 7.73 -13.18
C ALA A 568 13.00 9.00 -14.01
N TYR A 569 12.01 9.27 -14.81
CA TYR A 569 11.85 10.54 -15.51
C TYR A 569 10.73 11.32 -14.84
N ALA A 570 11.04 12.47 -14.27
CA ALA A 570 10.03 13.44 -13.89
C ALA A 570 9.73 14.31 -15.09
N LEU A 571 8.45 14.50 -15.39
CA LEU A 571 8.07 15.49 -16.37
C LEU A 571 8.28 16.88 -15.80
N VAL A 572 8.81 17.77 -16.62
CA VAL A 572 9.27 19.09 -16.25
C VAL A 572 8.17 19.90 -15.59
N GLY A 573 8.56 20.72 -14.63
CA GLY A 573 7.67 21.61 -13.90
C GLY A 573 6.87 22.56 -14.80
N SER A 574 5.83 23.15 -14.23
CA SER A 574 4.82 23.97 -14.88
C SER A 574 5.33 25.17 -15.72
N ASP A 575 6.59 25.53 -15.58
CA ASP A 575 7.14 26.74 -16.19
C ASP A 575 7.57 26.52 -17.65
N VAL A 576 8.02 25.33 -18.00
CA VAL A 576 8.57 25.01 -19.33
C VAL A 576 7.53 25.12 -20.46
N PRO A 577 6.28 24.64 -20.32
CA PRO A 577 5.27 24.87 -21.36
C PRO A 577 4.95 26.33 -21.58
N GLY A 578 4.96 27.14 -20.52
CA GLY A 578 4.78 28.59 -20.62
C GLY A 578 5.89 29.25 -21.40
N ASP A 579 7.14 28.91 -21.10
CA ASP A 579 8.33 29.44 -21.76
C ASP A 579 8.41 28.99 -23.23
N LEU A 580 8.12 27.71 -23.50
CA LEU A 580 8.02 27.17 -24.85
C LEU A 580 6.87 27.83 -25.63
N GLY A 581 5.70 27.96 -25.03
CA GLY A 581 4.55 28.64 -25.61
C GLY A 581 4.88 30.10 -25.98
N ALA A 582 5.57 30.80 -25.10
CA ALA A 582 6.00 32.20 -25.34
C ALA A 582 7.02 32.28 -26.49
N ALA A 583 8.00 31.38 -26.55
CA ALA A 583 9.01 31.33 -27.60
C ALA A 583 8.40 31.04 -28.97
N VAL A 584 7.52 30.01 -29.03
CA VAL A 584 6.80 29.64 -30.27
C VAL A 584 5.84 30.75 -30.70
N ALA A 585 5.17 31.42 -29.76
CA ALA A 585 4.30 32.57 -30.04
C ALA A 585 5.11 33.73 -30.62
N ALA A 586 6.30 33.97 -30.12
CA ALA A 586 7.18 35.02 -30.65
C ALA A 586 7.60 34.73 -32.09
N ASP A 587 8.02 33.51 -32.40
CA ASP A 587 8.42 33.11 -33.76
C ASP A 587 7.24 33.10 -34.73
N ALA A 588 6.08 32.59 -34.32
CA ALA A 588 4.85 32.67 -35.09
C ALA A 588 4.43 34.11 -35.38
N THR A 589 4.54 34.98 -34.38
CA THR A 589 4.28 36.41 -34.52
C THR A 589 5.22 37.06 -35.53
N ALA A 590 6.53 36.73 -35.47
CA ALA A 590 7.51 37.25 -36.42
C ALA A 590 7.20 36.80 -37.86
N TYR A 591 6.88 35.52 -38.04
CA TYR A 591 6.50 34.97 -39.33
C TYR A 591 5.23 35.62 -39.91
N VAL A 592 4.19 35.71 -39.14
CA VAL A 592 2.91 36.32 -39.56
C VAL A 592 3.09 37.81 -39.85
N THR A 593 3.89 38.50 -39.04
CA THR A 593 4.24 39.90 -39.29
C THR A 593 4.90 40.06 -40.64
N GLY A 594 5.87 39.17 -40.97
CA GLY A 594 6.51 39.18 -42.29
C GLY A 594 5.53 38.88 -43.43
N ALA A 595 4.68 37.88 -43.23
CA ALA A 595 3.66 37.51 -44.22
C ALA A 595 2.63 38.68 -44.49
N ILE A 596 2.12 39.30 -43.40
CA ILE A 596 1.20 40.45 -43.53
C ILE A 596 1.89 41.60 -44.23
N THR A 597 3.14 41.88 -43.89
CA THR A 597 3.93 42.96 -44.52
C THR A 597 4.09 42.70 -46.03
N ALA A 598 4.44 41.49 -46.40
CA ALA A 598 4.61 41.10 -47.79
C ALA A 598 3.32 41.21 -48.62
N VAL A 599 2.22 40.63 -48.09
CA VAL A 599 0.92 40.62 -48.78
C VAL A 599 0.37 42.07 -48.86
N THR A 600 0.49 42.84 -47.79
CA THR A 600 -0.01 44.20 -47.78
C THR A 600 0.81 45.05 -48.74
N THR A 601 2.14 44.87 -48.77
CA THR A 601 3.02 45.60 -49.71
C THR A 601 2.66 45.24 -51.16
N GLN A 602 2.43 43.97 -51.47
CA GLN A 602 2.02 43.55 -52.78
C GLN A 602 0.65 44.10 -53.21
N THR A 603 -0.29 44.17 -52.26
CA THR A 603 -1.58 44.82 -52.46
C THR A 603 -1.43 46.29 -52.84
N TYR A 604 -0.58 47.00 -52.15
CA TYR A 604 -0.31 48.40 -52.45
C TYR A 604 0.44 48.63 -53.74
N GLN A 605 1.29 47.67 -54.15
CA GLN A 605 1.87 47.66 -55.53
C GLN A 605 0.80 47.46 -56.57
N GLY A 606 -0.17 46.57 -56.33
CA GLY A 606 -1.32 46.44 -57.21
C GLY A 606 -2.20 47.66 -57.32
N LEU A 607 -2.48 48.31 -56.17
CA LEU A 607 -3.21 49.58 -56.13
C LEU A 607 -2.45 50.69 -56.86
N ALA A 608 -1.13 50.77 -56.72
CA ALA A 608 -0.31 51.74 -57.45
C ALA A 608 -0.44 51.52 -58.96
N ALA A 609 -0.40 50.29 -59.43
CA ALA A 609 -0.60 49.96 -60.81
C ALA A 609 -2.03 50.31 -61.31
N GLN A 610 -3.05 50.02 -60.46
CA GLN A 610 -4.44 50.32 -60.78
C GLN A 610 -4.75 51.81 -60.91
N PHE A 611 -4.16 52.63 -60.04
CA PHE A 611 -4.33 54.10 -60.04
C PHE A 611 -3.34 54.74 -60.95
N GLY A 612 -2.39 54.05 -61.57
CA GLY A 612 -1.36 54.64 -62.42
C GLY A 612 -0.42 55.60 -61.66
N LEU A 613 -0.26 55.40 -60.36
CA LEU A 613 0.54 56.31 -59.49
C LEU A 613 1.81 55.56 -59.01
N PRO A 614 2.89 56.35 -58.71
CA PRO A 614 4.07 55.76 -58.10
C PRO A 614 3.74 55.06 -56.79
N PHE A 615 4.35 53.89 -56.52
CA PHE A 615 4.16 53.12 -55.27
C PHE A 615 4.36 53.99 -54.05
N SER A 616 5.35 54.86 -54.01
CA SER A 616 5.63 55.77 -52.91
C SER A 616 4.45 56.72 -52.58
N VAL A 617 3.64 57.12 -53.57
CA VAL A 617 2.48 57.98 -53.36
C VAL A 617 1.34 57.19 -52.73
N VAL A 618 1.08 56.03 -53.23
CA VAL A 618 0.03 55.11 -52.63
C VAL A 618 0.42 54.68 -51.26
N ALA A 619 1.67 54.30 -51.00
CA ALA A 619 2.17 53.85 -49.74
C ALA A 619 2.27 54.97 -48.64
N SER A 620 2.39 56.25 -49.06
CA SER A 620 2.48 57.36 -48.12
C SER A 620 1.18 57.73 -47.40
N GLY A 621 0.04 57.17 -47.79
CA GLY A 621 -1.25 57.55 -47.27
C GLY A 621 -1.83 58.84 -47.93
N ALA A 622 -1.22 59.28 -49.02
CA ALA A 622 -1.74 60.42 -49.79
C ALA A 622 -3.18 60.24 -50.35
N LEU A 623 -3.62 58.96 -50.43
CA LEU A 623 -4.95 58.55 -50.87
C LEU A 623 -5.90 58.23 -49.67
N ALA A 624 -5.57 58.66 -48.46
CA ALA A 624 -6.40 58.34 -47.28
C ALA A 624 -7.83 58.90 -47.40
N ALA A 625 -8.00 60.02 -48.07
CA ALA A 625 -9.31 60.62 -48.36
C ALA A 625 -10.17 59.76 -49.31
N GLN A 626 -9.59 58.91 -50.12
CA GLN A 626 -10.23 57.89 -50.98
C GLN A 626 -10.37 56.55 -50.34
N GLY A 627 -10.13 56.41 -49.01
CA GLY A 627 -10.27 55.15 -48.28
C GLY A 627 -9.01 54.29 -48.32
N VAL A 628 -7.88 54.71 -48.86
CA VAL A 628 -6.61 54.01 -48.87
C VAL A 628 -5.66 54.55 -47.80
N PRO A 629 -5.58 53.97 -46.61
CA PRO A 629 -4.66 54.41 -45.57
C PRO A 629 -3.22 54.24 -46.01
N SER A 630 -2.25 54.73 -45.18
CA SER A 630 -0.84 54.46 -45.47
C SER A 630 -0.50 53.00 -45.41
N LEU A 631 0.51 52.55 -46.16
CA LEU A 631 1.00 51.17 -46.11
C LEU A 631 1.41 50.81 -44.69
N GLU A 632 2.09 51.70 -44.02
CA GLU A 632 2.48 51.50 -42.61
C GLU A 632 1.29 51.32 -41.69
N ALA A 633 0.23 52.16 -41.81
CA ALA A 633 -0.97 52.02 -41.01
C ALA A 633 -1.73 50.73 -41.31
N SER A 634 -1.77 50.28 -42.58
CA SER A 634 -2.41 49.02 -42.96
C SER A 634 -1.64 47.81 -42.46
N ILE A 635 -0.33 47.85 -42.51
CA ILE A 635 0.52 46.79 -41.93
C ILE A 635 0.33 46.77 -40.42
N ALA A 636 0.42 47.89 -39.76
CA ALA A 636 0.26 48.01 -38.32
C ALA A 636 -1.13 47.51 -37.85
N GLY A 637 -2.20 47.86 -38.59
CA GLY A 637 -3.55 47.40 -38.29
C GLY A 637 -3.70 45.90 -38.46
N GLY A 638 -3.15 45.35 -39.55
CA GLY A 638 -3.18 43.88 -39.77
C GLY A 638 -2.40 43.10 -38.71
N ILE A 639 -1.22 43.59 -38.36
CA ILE A 639 -0.42 43.01 -37.28
C ILE A 639 -1.16 43.06 -35.94
N ALA A 640 -1.66 44.22 -35.55
CA ALA A 640 -2.36 44.39 -34.28
C ALA A 640 -3.55 43.46 -34.13
N GLN A 641 -4.31 43.24 -35.21
CA GLN A 641 -5.45 42.34 -35.20
C GLN A 641 -5.04 40.86 -35.09
N THR A 642 -3.95 40.45 -35.73
CA THR A 642 -3.58 39.04 -35.85
C THR A 642 -2.69 38.58 -34.68
N VAL A 643 -1.71 39.43 -34.25
CA VAL A 643 -0.78 39.17 -33.18
C VAL A 643 -1.47 39.07 -31.82
N GLY A 644 -2.51 39.90 -31.61
CA GLY A 644 -3.36 39.80 -30.43
C GLY A 644 -4.00 38.40 -30.28
N GLY A 645 -4.45 37.85 -31.41
CA GLY A 645 -4.99 36.48 -31.44
C GLY A 645 -3.94 35.38 -31.18
N ILE A 646 -2.74 35.50 -31.78
CA ILE A 646 -1.65 34.55 -31.56
C ILE A 646 -1.24 34.56 -30.10
N ASN A 647 -0.95 35.72 -29.52
CA ASN A 647 -0.55 35.81 -28.12
C ASN A 647 -1.63 35.31 -27.17
N SER A 648 -2.88 35.63 -27.43
CA SER A 648 -4.00 35.15 -26.61
C SER A 648 -4.12 33.61 -26.68
N ALA A 649 -3.89 33.05 -27.84
CA ALA A 649 -4.01 31.60 -28.07
C ALA A 649 -2.88 30.77 -27.45
N PHE A 650 -1.66 31.32 -27.48
CA PHE A 650 -0.49 30.61 -26.93
C PHE A 650 -0.19 30.94 -25.45
N GLN A 651 -0.65 32.08 -24.92
CA GLN A 651 -0.40 32.48 -23.54
C GLN A 651 -1.57 32.24 -22.57
N ALA A 652 -2.77 32.06 -23.07
CA ALA A 652 -3.98 31.99 -22.26
C ALA A 652 -4.36 30.54 -21.84
N GLY A 653 -3.40 29.70 -21.47
CA GLY A 653 -3.64 28.47 -20.75
C GLY A 653 -4.75 27.57 -21.32
N GLY A 654 -4.53 26.83 -22.38
CA GLY A 654 -5.48 25.84 -22.91
C GLY A 654 -5.27 25.47 -24.36
N ILE A 655 -4.52 26.24 -25.09
CA ILE A 655 -4.16 25.96 -26.46
C ILE A 655 -2.66 26.15 -26.60
N GLY A 656 -1.92 25.10 -26.60
CA GLY A 656 -0.49 25.14 -26.71
C GLY A 656 0.16 23.99 -25.96
N PHE A 657 1.43 24.12 -25.72
CA PHE A 657 2.24 23.12 -25.04
C PHE A 657 1.72 22.79 -23.64
N GLU A 658 1.12 23.72 -22.95
CA GLU A 658 0.57 23.52 -21.60
C GLU A 658 -0.63 22.56 -21.63
N GLY A 659 -1.53 22.69 -22.58
CA GLY A 659 -2.65 21.75 -22.74
C GLY A 659 -2.23 20.36 -23.20
N LEU A 660 -1.14 20.25 -23.96
CA LEU A 660 -0.59 18.99 -24.43
C LEU A 660 0.30 18.32 -23.38
N LEU A 661 1.18 19.10 -22.73
CA LEU A 661 2.17 18.58 -21.80
C LEU A 661 1.64 18.54 -20.34
N GLY A 662 0.62 19.35 -20.01
CA GLY A 662 0.01 19.39 -18.68
C GLY A 662 -0.41 18.01 -18.16
N PRO A 663 -1.08 17.16 -18.94
CA PRO A 663 -1.42 15.80 -18.52
C PRO A 663 -0.21 14.90 -18.23
N LEU A 664 0.96 15.23 -18.77
CA LEU A 664 2.20 14.47 -18.57
C LEU A 664 2.93 14.87 -17.27
N TYR A 665 2.53 15.98 -16.63
CA TYR A 665 3.21 16.46 -15.42
C TYR A 665 3.07 15.48 -14.27
N GLY A 666 4.20 15.26 -13.60
CA GLY A 666 4.26 14.41 -12.44
C GLY A 666 4.31 12.91 -12.73
N ALA A 667 4.33 12.49 -14.00
CA ALA A 667 4.58 11.10 -14.33
C ALA A 667 6.04 10.76 -13.96
N ILE A 668 6.22 9.76 -13.11
CA ILE A 668 7.52 9.28 -12.65
C ILE A 668 7.60 7.80 -12.96
N GLY A 669 8.61 7.37 -13.69
CA GLY A 669 8.83 5.96 -13.98
C GLY A 669 9.78 5.74 -15.15
N ALA A 670 10.13 4.49 -15.36
CA ALA A 670 10.93 4.06 -16.50
C ALA A 670 10.09 3.16 -17.41
N VAL A 671 10.41 3.22 -18.67
CA VAL A 671 9.76 2.38 -19.69
C VAL A 671 10.31 0.97 -19.64
N GLU A 672 9.45 0.00 -19.38
CA GLU A 672 9.83 -1.40 -19.33
C GLU A 672 10.05 -1.96 -20.75
N SER A 673 11.16 -2.65 -20.98
CA SER A 673 11.60 -3.05 -22.33
C SER A 673 10.63 -4.02 -23.03
N ASP A 674 9.90 -4.82 -22.28
CA ASP A 674 8.94 -5.77 -22.79
C ASP A 674 7.53 -5.17 -22.95
N ARG A 675 7.36 -3.89 -22.61
CA ARG A 675 6.14 -3.11 -22.80
C ARG A 675 6.24 -2.06 -23.91
N VAL A 676 7.34 -1.98 -24.62
CA VAL A 676 7.55 -0.96 -25.66
C VAL A 676 8.01 -1.58 -26.95
N PRO A 677 7.33 -1.34 -28.06
CA PRO A 677 5.91 -1.01 -28.20
C PRO A 677 5.04 -2.27 -28.02
N GLN A 678 3.92 -2.15 -27.35
CA GLN A 678 2.98 -3.28 -27.15
C GLN A 678 2.06 -3.51 -28.37
N GLY A 679 2.14 -2.69 -29.36
CA GLY A 679 1.25 -2.74 -30.50
C GLY A 679 -0.13 -2.11 -30.24
N ASP A 680 -0.33 -1.55 -29.06
CA ASP A 680 -1.53 -0.81 -28.67
C ASP A 680 -1.39 0.70 -28.94
N GLY A 681 -0.20 1.15 -29.29
CA GLY A 681 0.12 2.56 -29.51
C GLY A 681 0.23 3.38 -28.22
N ILE A 682 0.35 2.73 -27.06
CA ILE A 682 0.45 3.38 -25.76
C ILE A 682 1.83 3.10 -25.17
N THR A 683 2.47 4.12 -24.66
CA THR A 683 3.72 3.99 -23.90
C THR A 683 3.42 3.69 -22.43
N HIS A 684 4.11 2.71 -21.88
CA HIS A 684 3.95 2.30 -20.48
C HIS A 684 5.19 2.68 -19.68
N ILE A 685 5.02 3.55 -18.68
CA ILE A 685 6.02 3.81 -17.66
C ILE A 685 5.73 2.99 -16.42
N THR A 686 6.77 2.52 -15.76
CA THR A 686 6.62 1.53 -14.69
C THR A 686 7.07 2.09 -13.36
N THR A 687 6.25 1.87 -12.36
CA THR A 687 6.57 1.99 -10.93
C THR A 687 6.23 0.68 -10.23
N GLY A 688 6.69 0.47 -9.03
CA GLY A 688 6.31 -0.76 -8.33
C GLY A 688 7.20 -1.11 -7.15
N TYR A 689 7.27 -2.40 -6.89
CA TYR A 689 8.01 -2.93 -5.76
C TYR A 689 9.41 -3.36 -6.16
N ILE A 690 10.41 -2.93 -5.38
CA ILE A 690 11.79 -3.33 -5.55
C ILE A 690 12.39 -3.82 -4.25
N THR A 691 13.20 -4.87 -4.32
CA THR A 691 14.04 -5.30 -3.22
C THR A 691 15.31 -4.47 -3.18
N GLN A 692 15.62 -3.89 -2.03
CA GLN A 692 16.74 -2.96 -1.80
C GLN A 692 18.11 -3.64 -1.81
N GLY A 693 18.29 -4.71 -2.57
CA GLY A 693 19.56 -5.39 -2.70
C GLY A 693 20.06 -5.96 -1.37
N ASP A 694 21.25 -5.59 -0.95
CA ASP A 694 21.87 -5.97 0.32
C ASP A 694 21.82 -4.82 1.35
N ALA A 695 21.03 -3.77 1.06
CA ALA A 695 20.82 -2.64 1.94
C ALA A 695 20.32 -3.06 3.32
N GLN A 696 20.85 -2.42 4.36
CA GLN A 696 20.56 -2.72 5.74
C GLN A 696 19.91 -1.54 6.47
N ARG A 697 18.92 -1.83 7.28
CA ARG A 697 18.38 -0.91 8.27
C ARG A 697 18.62 -1.49 9.66
N SER A 698 19.37 -0.77 10.49
CA SER A 698 19.64 -1.18 11.85
C SER A 698 19.08 -0.20 12.86
N HIS A 699 18.52 -0.70 13.93
CA HIS A 699 18.09 0.09 15.08
C HIS A 699 18.11 -0.74 16.35
N TYR A 700 18.12 -0.05 17.49
CA TYR A 700 17.86 -0.67 18.78
C TYR A 700 16.64 -0.03 19.41
N GLY A 701 16.09 -0.75 20.40
CA GLY A 701 14.96 -0.26 21.13
C GLY A 701 14.82 -0.93 22.49
N GLY A 702 13.82 -0.51 23.22
CA GLY A 702 13.49 -1.09 24.49
C GLY A 702 12.00 -0.98 24.79
N ASP A 703 11.49 -2.00 25.47
CA ASP A 703 10.12 -2.07 25.98
C ASP A 703 10.15 -2.29 27.47
N VAL A 704 9.35 -1.55 28.23
CA VAL A 704 9.16 -1.76 29.65
C VAL A 704 7.68 -1.82 29.98
N SER A 705 7.28 -2.76 30.82
CA SER A 705 5.91 -2.91 31.32
C SER A 705 5.91 -3.10 32.82
N LEU A 706 5.02 -2.41 33.49
CA LEU A 706 4.78 -2.46 34.92
C LEU A 706 3.30 -2.75 35.17
N ASP A 707 3.01 -3.79 35.95
CA ASP A 707 1.68 -4.09 36.48
C ASP A 707 1.74 -4.10 38.01
N TYR A 708 1.03 -3.20 38.66
CA TYR A 708 0.90 -3.15 40.09
C TYR A 708 -0.51 -3.52 40.54
N PHE A 709 -0.62 -4.63 41.23
CA PHE A 709 -1.87 -5.12 41.83
C PHE A 709 -2.02 -4.57 43.26
N ALA A 710 -2.61 -3.38 43.37
CA ALA A 710 -2.87 -2.79 44.67
C ALA A 710 -3.79 -3.68 45.52
N SER A 711 -4.75 -4.34 44.89
CA SER A 711 -5.62 -5.38 45.44
C SER A 711 -6.06 -6.33 44.30
N PRO A 712 -6.75 -7.45 44.60
CA PRO A 712 -7.26 -8.36 43.56
C PRO A 712 -8.24 -7.71 42.55
N ILE A 713 -8.77 -6.54 42.88
CA ILE A 713 -9.75 -5.82 42.06
C ILE A 713 -9.22 -4.48 41.52
N VAL A 714 -8.00 -4.08 41.91
CA VAL A 714 -7.38 -2.82 41.47
C VAL A 714 -6.02 -3.12 40.86
N ARG A 715 -5.90 -2.83 39.57
CA ARG A 715 -4.65 -2.88 38.83
C ARG A 715 -4.27 -1.48 38.37
N LEU A 716 -3.02 -1.09 38.60
CA LEU A 716 -2.37 0.05 37.94
C LEU A 716 -1.34 -0.51 36.97
N TRP A 717 -1.27 0.03 35.78
CA TRP A 717 -0.31 -0.44 34.81
C TRP A 717 0.32 0.71 34.02
N ALA A 718 1.55 0.51 33.60
CA ALA A 718 2.26 1.43 32.74
C ALA A 718 3.15 0.65 31.77
N ASN A 719 3.27 1.13 30.53
CA ASN A 719 4.29 0.67 29.62
C ASN A 719 4.89 1.79 28.79
N THR A 720 6.10 1.56 28.33
CA THR A 720 6.79 2.45 27.41
C THR A 720 7.56 1.63 26.39
N SER A 721 7.70 2.19 25.20
CA SER A 721 8.54 1.66 24.14
C SER A 721 9.35 2.77 23.53
N TRP A 722 10.59 2.45 23.19
CA TRP A 722 11.55 3.39 22.61
C TRP A 722 12.31 2.77 21.44
N LEU A 723 12.63 3.58 20.43
CA LEU A 723 13.47 3.26 19.28
C LEU A 723 14.63 4.26 19.19
N SER A 724 15.80 3.79 18.75
CA SER A 724 16.98 4.64 18.55
C SER A 724 16.89 5.53 17.34
N GLN A 725 16.26 5.05 16.27
CA GLN A 725 16.04 5.79 15.03
C GLN A 725 14.87 5.18 14.26
N ASN A 726 14.31 5.96 13.34
CA ASN A 726 13.20 5.55 12.49
C ASN A 726 13.36 6.06 11.04
N GLU A 727 14.55 6.55 10.66
CA GLU A 727 14.89 7.05 9.33
C GLU A 727 16.33 6.66 8.98
N TRP A 728 16.58 6.25 7.75
CA TRP A 728 17.90 5.93 7.19
C TRP A 728 18.09 6.64 5.85
N ILE A 729 19.15 7.43 5.76
CA ILE A 729 19.44 8.28 4.61
C ILE A 729 20.61 7.64 3.82
N PRO A 730 20.50 7.45 2.50
CA PRO A 730 21.57 6.93 1.67
C PRO A 730 22.87 7.72 1.86
N GLY A 731 23.97 7.01 2.11
CA GLY A 731 25.29 7.59 2.28
C GLY A 731 25.58 8.24 3.65
N GLU A 732 24.58 8.45 4.51
CA GLU A 732 24.79 8.99 5.87
C GLU A 732 24.94 7.88 6.92
N ASP A 733 24.23 6.77 6.75
CA ASP A 733 24.18 5.65 7.68
C ASP A 733 25.15 4.50 7.34
N ASN A 734 26.20 4.78 6.59
CA ASN A 734 27.19 3.81 6.09
C ASN A 734 26.57 2.68 5.24
N ASP A 735 25.47 2.95 4.57
CA ASP A 735 24.80 2.01 3.70
C ASP A 735 24.75 2.55 2.26
N ASP A 736 25.82 2.27 1.50
CA ASP A 736 25.93 2.65 0.08
C ASP A 736 24.96 1.86 -0.82
N ASP A 737 24.37 0.78 -0.30
CA ASP A 737 23.41 -0.06 -1.04
C ASP A 737 21.96 0.45 -0.92
N LEU A 738 21.70 1.41 -0.03
CA LEU A 738 20.38 1.99 0.13
C LEU A 738 20.06 2.90 -1.06
N ILE A 739 19.03 2.54 -1.82
CA ILE A 739 18.64 3.27 -3.04
C ILE A 739 17.96 4.60 -2.73
N ASN A 740 17.08 4.59 -1.72
CA ASN A 740 16.29 5.74 -1.30
C ASN A 740 16.22 5.83 0.23
N THR A 741 15.99 7.03 0.75
CA THR A 741 15.71 7.21 2.18
C THR A 741 14.60 6.26 2.62
N SER A 742 14.87 5.51 3.66
CA SER A 742 13.96 4.49 4.19
C SER A 742 13.44 4.91 5.56
N TYR A 743 12.17 4.64 5.83
CA TYR A 743 11.48 5.04 7.06
C TYR A 743 10.89 3.82 7.76
N LEU A 744 10.88 3.86 9.08
CA LEU A 744 10.22 2.83 9.89
C LEU A 744 8.71 3.09 10.06
N ASN A 745 8.26 4.31 9.79
CA ASN A 745 6.87 4.75 9.92
C ASN A 745 6.32 4.52 11.35
N ALA A 746 7.15 4.74 12.34
CA ALA A 746 6.82 4.51 13.75
C ALA A 746 7.34 5.64 14.65
N PRO A 747 6.61 5.98 15.73
CA PRO A 747 7.07 6.95 16.71
C PRO A 747 8.29 6.41 17.49
N MET A 748 9.24 7.29 17.81
CA MET A 748 10.42 6.91 18.60
C MET A 748 10.08 6.61 20.07
N TRP A 749 9.08 7.29 20.62
CA TRP A 749 8.60 7.06 21.98
C TRP A 749 7.10 6.83 22.02
N LYS A 750 6.69 5.87 22.84
CA LYS A 750 5.29 5.55 23.14
C LYS A 750 5.15 5.32 24.64
N TYR A 751 4.12 5.92 25.26
CA TYR A 751 3.77 5.69 26.65
C TYR A 751 2.31 5.30 26.78
N ARG A 752 2.04 4.39 27.71
CA ARG A 752 0.70 3.98 28.06
C ARG A 752 0.60 3.87 29.57
N LEU A 753 -0.46 4.43 30.13
CA LEU A 753 -0.75 4.36 31.55
C LEU A 753 -2.20 3.94 31.73
N GLY A 754 -2.51 3.18 32.76
CA GLY A 754 -3.91 2.86 33.01
C GLY A 754 -4.19 2.37 34.42
N MET A 755 -5.47 2.39 34.74
CA MET A 755 -6.03 1.88 35.98
C MET A 755 -7.29 1.07 35.67
N ASP A 756 -7.38 -0.12 36.23
CA ASP A 756 -8.55 -0.98 36.16
C ASP A 756 -9.10 -1.23 37.57
N TYR A 757 -10.41 -1.05 37.76
CA TYR A 757 -11.15 -1.46 38.92
C TYR A 757 -12.23 -2.45 38.50
N THR A 758 -12.08 -3.71 38.89
CA THR A 758 -12.87 -4.83 38.34
C THR A 758 -13.41 -5.75 39.45
N PRO A 759 -14.37 -5.30 40.27
CA PRO A 759 -15.01 -6.14 41.29
C PRO A 759 -15.87 -7.24 40.61
N LEU A 760 -16.19 -8.30 41.38
CA LEU A 760 -17.02 -9.41 40.90
C LEU A 760 -18.46 -8.97 40.58
N THR A 761 -18.99 -7.98 41.32
CA THR A 761 -20.32 -7.40 41.14
C THR A 761 -20.27 -5.90 41.41
N GLY A 762 -21.24 -5.14 40.92
CA GLY A 762 -21.28 -3.69 41.10
C GLY A 762 -20.56 -2.90 40.03
N ILE A 763 -20.15 -1.70 40.37
CA ILE A 763 -19.49 -0.78 39.45
C ILE A 763 -18.07 -1.27 39.14
N ASN A 764 -17.72 -1.29 37.86
CA ASN A 764 -16.36 -1.43 37.36
C ASN A 764 -16.00 -0.21 36.52
N PHE A 765 -14.73 0.12 36.45
CA PHE A 765 -14.25 1.18 35.57
C PHE A 765 -12.80 0.93 35.15
N SER A 766 -12.45 1.47 34.00
CA SER A 766 -11.07 1.59 33.55
C SER A 766 -10.82 2.96 32.93
N VAL A 767 -9.60 3.42 33.09
CA VAL A 767 -9.11 4.63 32.42
C VAL A 767 -7.70 4.37 31.93
N SER A 768 -7.37 4.86 30.74
CA SER A 768 -6.02 4.78 30.18
C SER A 768 -5.65 6.06 29.46
N PHE A 769 -4.37 6.35 29.47
CA PHE A 769 -3.76 7.42 28.71
C PHE A 769 -2.75 6.82 27.72
N GLN A 770 -2.72 7.34 26.50
CA GLN A 770 -1.79 6.98 25.44
C GLN A 770 -1.07 8.22 24.95
N HIS A 771 0.23 8.08 24.74
CA HIS A 771 1.06 9.05 24.07
C HIS A 771 1.92 8.37 23.01
N ASP A 772 1.90 8.91 21.81
CA ASP A 772 2.81 8.55 20.72
C ASP A 772 3.47 9.83 20.21
N ASP A 773 4.80 9.84 20.14
CA ASP A 773 5.55 10.95 19.54
C ASP A 773 5.21 11.10 18.05
N LYS A 774 5.44 12.30 17.54
CA LYS A 774 5.38 12.57 16.09
C LYS A 774 6.45 11.77 15.36
N PHE A 775 6.16 11.40 14.13
CA PHE A 775 7.10 10.71 13.25
C PHE A 775 6.82 11.03 11.78
N ARG A 776 7.81 10.87 10.93
CA ARG A 776 7.62 10.92 9.48
C ARG A 776 7.15 9.56 8.99
N SER A 777 6.08 9.57 8.20
CA SER A 777 5.58 8.40 7.50
C SER A 777 5.73 8.61 6.01
N VAL A 778 6.32 7.64 5.33
CA VAL A 778 6.52 7.65 3.88
C VAL A 778 6.16 6.28 3.34
N GLN A 779 5.05 6.23 2.62
CA GLN A 779 4.64 5.04 1.91
C GLN A 779 3.69 5.41 0.77
N GLY A 780 4.14 5.23 -0.46
CA GLY A 780 3.38 5.64 -1.62
C GLY A 780 2.97 7.11 -1.53
N GLN A 781 1.69 7.38 -1.64
CA GLN A 781 1.15 8.75 -1.52
C GLN A 781 1.09 9.29 -0.07
N TRP A 782 1.18 8.40 0.93
CA TRP A 782 1.13 8.77 2.34
C TRP A 782 2.50 9.25 2.82
N ASN A 783 2.84 10.48 2.46
CA ASN A 783 4.13 11.08 2.78
C ASN A 783 3.93 12.37 3.57
N GLY A 784 4.36 12.37 4.82
CA GLY A 784 4.24 13.54 5.69
C GLY A 784 4.52 13.26 7.15
N MET A 785 4.24 14.25 7.97
CA MET A 785 4.41 14.17 9.42
C MET A 785 3.12 13.73 10.10
N VAL A 786 3.15 12.57 10.73
CA VAL A 786 2.15 12.17 11.72
C VAL A 786 2.43 12.92 13.02
N GLN A 787 1.44 13.67 13.49
CA GLN A 787 1.59 14.52 14.68
C GLN A 787 1.53 13.70 15.97
N THR A 788 2.05 14.27 17.04
CA THR A 788 1.98 13.68 18.39
C THR A 788 0.52 13.40 18.75
N LYS A 789 0.30 12.19 19.27
CA LYS A 789 -1.02 11.72 19.69
C LYS A 789 -1.08 11.60 21.21
N ASN A 790 -2.10 12.21 21.84
CA ASN A 790 -2.40 12.10 23.25
C ASN A 790 -3.88 11.76 23.40
N LEU A 791 -4.19 10.56 23.88
CA LEU A 791 -5.56 10.09 23.99
C LEU A 791 -5.85 9.62 25.41
N ILE A 792 -7.08 9.87 25.85
CA ILE A 792 -7.63 9.31 27.09
C ILE A 792 -8.81 8.44 26.72
N ASP A 793 -8.72 7.16 27.10
CA ASP A 793 -9.81 6.22 26.96
C ASP A 793 -10.41 5.91 28.34
N ALA A 794 -11.72 5.77 28.44
CA ALA A 794 -12.38 5.46 29.69
C ALA A 794 -13.56 4.50 29.48
N SER A 795 -13.82 3.68 30.47
CA SER A 795 -15.04 2.88 30.52
C SER A 795 -15.61 2.80 31.92
N VAL A 796 -16.91 2.81 32.03
CA VAL A 796 -17.66 2.55 33.25
C VAL A 796 -18.70 1.48 32.96
N GLY A 797 -18.80 0.51 33.85
CA GLY A 797 -19.77 -0.56 33.70
C GLY A 797 -20.42 -0.92 35.04
N TYR A 798 -21.51 -1.64 34.97
CA TYR A 798 -22.16 -2.20 36.13
C TYR A 798 -22.46 -3.68 35.92
N ARG A 799 -21.94 -4.52 36.80
CA ARG A 799 -22.15 -5.96 36.80
C ARG A 799 -23.30 -6.29 37.73
N PHE A 800 -24.46 -6.52 37.17
CA PHE A 800 -25.72 -6.86 37.92
C PHE A 800 -25.64 -8.25 38.55
N SER A 801 -24.95 -9.16 37.84
CA SER A 801 -24.71 -10.53 38.30
C SER A 801 -23.45 -11.06 37.59
N PRO A 802 -22.91 -12.24 37.93
CA PRO A 802 -21.80 -12.85 37.18
C PRO A 802 -22.05 -12.98 35.68
N ASN A 803 -23.31 -13.02 35.27
CA ASN A 803 -23.73 -13.30 33.91
C ASN A 803 -24.32 -12.09 33.17
N VAL A 804 -24.54 -10.94 33.84
CA VAL A 804 -25.16 -9.75 33.23
C VAL A 804 -24.35 -8.51 33.54
N ARG A 805 -23.89 -7.82 32.49
CA ARG A 805 -23.10 -6.59 32.59
C ARG A 805 -23.56 -5.57 31.56
N LEU A 806 -23.52 -4.30 31.93
CA LEU A 806 -23.67 -3.16 31.04
C LEU A 806 -22.43 -2.30 31.15
N ASP A 807 -21.87 -1.88 30.03
CA ASP A 807 -20.70 -1.00 29.96
C ASP A 807 -20.96 0.18 29.02
N ILE A 808 -20.43 1.32 29.40
CA ILE A 808 -20.31 2.52 28.58
C ILE A 808 -18.83 2.81 28.46
N SER A 809 -18.34 2.96 27.23
CA SER A 809 -16.94 3.25 26.95
C SER A 809 -16.80 4.37 25.96
N ALA A 810 -15.73 5.15 26.13
CA ALA A 810 -15.29 6.15 25.19
C ALA A 810 -13.80 5.97 24.91
N THR A 811 -13.44 5.95 23.65
CA THR A 811 -12.07 6.13 23.18
C THR A 811 -11.88 7.58 22.80
N ASN A 812 -10.70 8.13 23.06
CA ASN A 812 -10.41 9.55 22.83
C ASN A 812 -11.43 10.48 23.52
N LEU A 813 -11.65 10.26 24.81
CA LEU A 813 -12.64 10.99 25.64
C LEU A 813 -12.50 12.52 25.58
N THR A 814 -11.32 13.02 25.25
CA THR A 814 -11.00 14.45 25.13
C THR A 814 -11.25 15.02 23.75
N ASP A 815 -11.73 14.20 22.83
CA ASP A 815 -11.95 14.58 21.41
C ASP A 815 -10.72 15.27 20.79
N SER A 816 -9.53 14.74 21.10
CA SER A 816 -8.27 15.27 20.60
C SER A 816 -8.12 14.86 19.13
N PRO A 817 -7.94 15.80 18.20
CA PRO A 817 -7.72 15.47 16.80
C PRO A 817 -6.39 14.73 16.64
N TYR A 818 -6.41 13.62 15.93
CA TYR A 818 -5.20 12.87 15.62
C TYR A 818 -5.34 12.15 14.28
N LYS A 819 -4.19 11.88 13.67
CA LYS A 819 -4.07 11.04 12.48
C LYS A 819 -3.11 9.90 12.77
N THR A 820 -3.29 8.78 12.11
CA THR A 820 -2.37 7.64 12.14
C THR A 820 -1.50 7.56 10.88
N TYR A 821 -1.92 8.28 9.85
CA TYR A 821 -1.21 8.53 8.59
C TYR A 821 -1.20 10.03 8.29
N PRO A 822 -0.25 10.53 7.47
CA PRO A 822 -0.16 11.95 7.13
C PRO A 822 -1.38 12.45 6.38
#